data_7ba71bfa13f5fa7a34d3bbfd571a96c4
#
_entry.id   7ba71bfa13f5fa7a34d3bbfd571a96c4
#
_cell.length_a   1.000
_cell.length_b   1.000
_cell.length_c   1.000
_cell.angle_alpha   90.00
_cell.angle_beta   90.00
_cell.angle_gamma   90.00
#
_symmetry.space_group_name_H-M   'P 1'
#
loop_
_entity.id
_entity.type
_entity.pdbx_description
1 polymer ?
#
loop_
_entity_poly.entity_id
_entity_poly.type
_entity_poly.pdbx_seq_one_letter_code
_entity_poly.pdbx_strand_id
1 'polypeptide(L)'
;MHARRAATALRTLLLAGSAMIAVAATTGSGRAAPATITSSGQYLTPAAAPGAVFTALNPGLADNPSYVAGQAISTAVSPDGKTLLVLTSGYNLVNDASGKVIPADSEEYVFVYDISNDKPVQKQVLKVPNTWAGISFSPDGQHFYVSGGVDDDVHTYALGASGWAEIGTPFALGHAAVAGNPLSQGGVGFLVKPQAAGLATTADGKSLLVANFYNDSLSIVPLSGGVPGGAAAEVQLRPGVINAAQDGVAGGEYPFWVVAHGNSTAYVSSERDREIDVVSLTGTPQVTTRIKVAGNPNRMVLSADGKYLYVACDNEADVEVISTASNTVVDTIHTTAPSSFVGMPKYFHGTAPNSLALSRDGTRLYVTNGGTNSVAVIALNTAKPEVIGLLPTGYYPNSVSVSPDGKMLYVVNGKSMPGPNPCNEKLAADVPASCTPLQHYNQYILQLSKAGFLTMPVPATEEMEELTRLVAHNNHFSFHESARDRSMMAFLHRHIKHIIYIIRENRTYDQILGDLGEGNGDPALAEFGKTYTPNVHRVAWNFVDLDNFYDTAEVSGNGWPWSTSARESDYGTKALPVNYAGRGLSYDWEGTNRNVNVGIASLAGRKAANPLYPDDPNLLPGTGNVAAPDGPHGQVQRGYLWDAALRAGLSIRNYGFFIDLGRYNLSGALAKYGIPEINDAYAQKIKVAYATNPDLAPFTDPYFRGFDNTIADYYREQEWSREFTNYVRHHDLPSLELVRLMHDHTGNFTTAQNGVNTPGLQIADNDYAVGKLIQTVAHSPYASSTLIFIVEDDAQDGPDHVDGHRSEAFVVGPYVRHHAVVSARYSTVNMIRTMEDILGIGPMTLNDAYERPMTAVFSRDDRKWTFNAAVPQPLSATTLPIKAQTQDEPEWQPLHNAAWWAKKTKGYDWRKEDAIPAVAYDHILWEGMMPGKPYPTERNGRDYAR
;
A
#
# COMPACT_ATOMS: atom_id res chain seq x y z
N MET A 1 -25.81 -59.69 -13.31
CA MET A 1 -25.16 -59.39 -12.03
C MET A 1 -23.65 -59.09 -12.18
N HIS A 2 -23.23 -58.37 -13.22
CA HIS A 2 -21.81 -58.09 -13.47
C HIS A 2 -21.55 -56.68 -14.03
N ALA A 3 -22.43 -55.69 -13.70
CA ALA A 3 -22.28 -54.33 -14.19
C ALA A 3 -22.31 -53.22 -13.09
N ARG A 4 -22.08 -53.61 -11.83
CA ARG A 4 -22.08 -52.64 -10.71
C ARG A 4 -20.80 -52.59 -9.87
N ARG A 5 -19.70 -53.21 -10.35
CA ARG A 5 -18.40 -53.18 -9.61
C ARG A 5 -17.28 -52.37 -10.31
N ALA A 6 -17.55 -51.77 -11.45
CA ALA A 6 -16.57 -50.95 -12.19
C ALA A 6 -16.68 -49.42 -11.97
N ALA A 7 -17.74 -48.91 -11.31
CA ALA A 7 -17.97 -47.49 -11.10
C ALA A 7 -17.45 -46.94 -9.78
N THR A 8 -16.97 -47.79 -8.88
CA THR A 8 -16.47 -47.34 -7.55
C THR A 8 -14.94 -47.25 -7.48
N ALA A 9 -14.24 -47.75 -8.49
CA ALA A 9 -12.78 -47.72 -8.52
C ALA A 9 -12.20 -46.50 -9.31
N LEU A 10 -13.04 -45.74 -10.01
CA LEU A 10 -12.59 -44.58 -10.80
C LEU A 10 -12.89 -43.20 -10.14
N ARG A 11 -13.56 -43.22 -8.99
CA ARG A 11 -13.77 -42.00 -8.18
C ARG A 11 -12.73 -41.80 -7.08
N THR A 12 -11.84 -42.72 -6.86
CA THR A 12 -10.78 -42.63 -5.83
C THR A 12 -9.41 -42.28 -6.41
N LEU A 13 -9.32 -42.00 -7.71
CA LEU A 13 -8.04 -41.66 -8.37
C LEU A 13 -7.98 -40.22 -8.92
N LEU A 14 -8.99 -39.39 -8.66
CA LEU A 14 -9.01 -37.97 -9.08
C LEU A 14 -9.01 -36.98 -7.89
N LEU A 15 -8.78 -37.46 -6.66
CA LEU A 15 -8.65 -36.66 -5.43
C LEU A 15 -7.26 -36.80 -4.78
N ALA A 16 -6.25 -37.23 -5.53
CA ALA A 16 -4.88 -37.34 -5.05
C ALA A 16 -3.92 -36.50 -5.90
N GLY A 17 -4.18 -35.19 -5.97
CA GLY A 17 -3.36 -34.22 -6.71
C GLY A 17 -2.95 -33.00 -5.88
N SER A 18 -3.17 -33.02 -4.57
CA SER A 18 -2.60 -32.05 -3.63
C SER A 18 -1.79 -32.82 -2.59
N ALA A 19 -0.68 -33.39 -3.01
CA ALA A 19 0.27 -33.97 -2.08
C ALA A 19 0.93 -32.85 -1.29
N MET A 20 0.49 -32.63 -0.05
CA MET A 20 1.33 -32.02 0.97
C MET A 20 2.63 -32.84 1.04
N ILE A 21 3.74 -32.26 0.64
CA ILE A 21 5.05 -32.79 1.01
C ILE A 21 5.21 -32.50 2.50
N ALA A 22 4.82 -33.44 3.34
CA ALA A 22 5.20 -33.45 4.74
C ALA A 22 6.72 -33.76 4.79
N VAL A 23 7.52 -32.72 4.97
CA VAL A 23 8.90 -32.86 5.38
C VAL A 23 8.87 -33.48 6.77
N ALA A 24 9.26 -34.76 6.88
CA ALA A 24 9.39 -35.45 8.15
C ALA A 24 10.53 -34.79 8.95
N ALA A 25 10.19 -33.92 9.88
CA ALA A 25 11.10 -33.40 10.88
C ALA A 25 11.25 -34.50 11.98
N THR A 26 12.44 -35.03 12.13
CA THR A 26 12.79 -35.89 13.25
C THR A 26 12.95 -35.08 14.53
N THR A 27 12.09 -35.42 15.51
CA THR A 27 12.23 -35.25 16.96
C THR A 27 12.61 -33.88 17.53
N GLY A 28 11.61 -33.03 17.70
CA GLY A 28 11.57 -31.91 18.63
C GLY A 28 10.11 -31.46 18.76
N SER A 29 9.47 -31.65 19.89
CA SER A 29 8.05 -31.40 20.12
C SER A 29 7.67 -29.90 20.10
N GLY A 30 7.57 -29.37 18.90
CA GLY A 30 6.93 -28.06 18.64
C GLY A 30 6.28 -28.17 17.27
N ARG A 31 4.95 -28.32 17.24
CA ARG A 31 4.18 -28.25 16.00
C ARG A 31 4.37 -26.84 15.44
N ALA A 32 5.06 -26.71 14.30
CA ALA A 32 5.14 -25.43 13.59
C ALA A 32 3.72 -24.90 13.37
N ALA A 33 3.50 -23.64 13.70
CA ALA A 33 2.23 -22.99 13.38
C ALA A 33 1.99 -23.07 11.87
N PRO A 34 0.74 -23.26 11.40
CA PRO A 34 0.45 -23.25 9.98
C PRO A 34 0.92 -21.94 9.35
N ALA A 35 1.46 -22.01 8.13
CA ALA A 35 1.86 -20.83 7.40
C ALA A 35 0.62 -19.97 7.08
N THR A 36 0.71 -18.64 7.31
CA THR A 36 -0.31 -17.68 6.88
C THR A 36 0.02 -17.22 5.46
N ILE A 37 -1.00 -17.00 4.64
CA ILE A 37 -0.84 -16.48 3.26
C ILE A 37 -1.23 -15.01 3.26
N THR A 38 -0.40 -14.15 2.69
CA THR A 38 -0.71 -12.72 2.49
C THR A 38 -1.66 -12.52 1.30
N SER A 39 -2.24 -11.33 1.18
CA SER A 39 -3.05 -10.95 0.00
C SER A 39 -2.28 -11.11 -1.31
N SER A 40 -0.98 -10.78 -1.34
CA SER A 40 -0.09 -10.98 -2.50
C SER A 40 0.23 -12.45 -2.83
N GLY A 41 -0.11 -13.40 -1.95
CA GLY A 41 0.17 -14.83 -2.14
C GLY A 41 1.42 -15.35 -1.44
N GLN A 42 2.23 -14.51 -0.83
CA GLN A 42 3.42 -14.92 -0.07
C GLN A 42 3.03 -15.69 1.21
N TYR A 43 3.89 -16.59 1.66
CA TYR A 43 3.71 -17.32 2.92
C TYR A 43 4.48 -16.64 4.06
N LEU A 44 3.90 -16.67 5.26
CA LEU A 44 4.52 -16.17 6.48
C LEU A 44 4.81 -17.32 7.44
N THR A 45 6.06 -17.43 7.88
CA THR A 45 6.51 -18.45 8.83
C THR A 45 7.41 -17.84 9.92
N PRO A 46 6.94 -16.84 10.69
CA PRO A 46 7.80 -16.05 11.59
C PRO A 46 8.46 -16.89 12.69
N ALA A 47 7.83 -17.98 13.12
CA ALA A 47 8.34 -18.84 14.19
C ALA A 47 9.12 -20.06 13.66
N ALA A 48 9.56 -20.07 12.40
CA ALA A 48 10.25 -21.23 11.82
C ALA A 48 11.71 -21.39 12.29
N ALA A 49 12.39 -20.29 12.64
CA ALA A 49 13.73 -20.40 13.18
C ALA A 49 13.73 -21.10 14.56
N PRO A 50 14.69 -21.99 14.85
CA PRO A 50 14.74 -22.67 16.14
C PRO A 50 14.76 -21.69 17.32
N GLY A 51 13.83 -21.84 18.25
CA GLY A 51 13.68 -20.96 19.42
C GLY A 51 13.04 -19.59 19.12
N ALA A 52 12.60 -19.33 17.91
CA ALA A 52 11.87 -18.11 17.58
C ALA A 52 10.49 -18.08 18.25
N VAL A 53 10.10 -16.90 18.73
CA VAL A 53 8.80 -16.64 19.32
C VAL A 53 8.21 -15.39 18.66
N PHE A 54 6.97 -15.52 18.19
CA PHE A 54 6.22 -14.44 17.59
C PHE A 54 5.03 -14.08 18.48
N THR A 55 4.92 -12.81 18.89
CA THR A 55 3.90 -12.34 19.83
C THR A 55 3.17 -11.11 19.29
N ALA A 56 1.87 -11.02 19.62
CA ALA A 56 1.08 -9.84 19.36
C ALA A 56 1.47 -8.69 20.33
N LEU A 57 1.31 -7.46 19.88
CA LEU A 57 1.53 -6.25 20.69
C LEU A 57 0.20 -5.78 21.27
N ASN A 58 -0.15 -6.30 22.45
CA ASN A 58 -1.38 -5.95 23.15
C ASN A 58 -1.13 -4.84 24.18
N PRO A 59 -1.73 -3.63 24.02
CA PRO A 59 -1.53 -2.53 24.95
C PRO A 59 -2.29 -2.69 26.29
N GLY A 60 -3.19 -3.67 26.41
CA GLY A 60 -3.95 -3.92 27.63
C GLY A 60 -5.04 -2.90 27.90
N LEU A 61 -5.78 -2.50 26.86
CA LEU A 61 -6.90 -1.57 27.00
C LEU A 61 -7.99 -2.17 27.92
N ALA A 62 -8.44 -1.40 28.91
CA ALA A 62 -9.40 -1.89 29.92
C ALA A 62 -10.72 -2.32 29.30
N ASP A 63 -11.22 -1.53 28.34
CA ASP A 63 -12.51 -1.77 27.69
C ASP A 63 -12.41 -2.66 26.43
N ASN A 64 -11.16 -2.92 25.97
CA ASN A 64 -10.87 -3.81 24.85
C ASN A 64 -9.59 -4.65 25.12
N PRO A 65 -9.64 -5.60 26.07
CA PRO A 65 -8.45 -6.31 26.56
C PRO A 65 -7.78 -7.23 25.53
N SER A 66 -8.45 -7.53 24.43
CA SER A 66 -7.91 -8.33 23.33
C SER A 66 -7.36 -7.49 22.18
N TYR A 67 -7.42 -6.16 22.28
CA TYR A 67 -6.91 -5.28 21.24
C TYR A 67 -5.42 -5.53 20.97
N VAL A 68 -5.05 -5.57 19.71
CA VAL A 68 -3.67 -5.67 19.24
C VAL A 68 -3.35 -4.42 18.43
N ALA A 69 -2.25 -3.75 18.75
CA ALA A 69 -1.83 -2.57 18.04
C ALA A 69 -1.43 -2.90 16.59
N GLY A 70 -1.70 -1.97 15.68
CA GLY A 70 -1.22 -1.98 14.29
C GLY A 70 0.21 -1.44 14.21
N GLN A 71 0.83 -1.62 13.08
CA GLN A 71 2.17 -1.19 12.66
C GLN A 71 3.18 -0.89 13.79
N ALA A 72 3.98 -1.88 14.17
CA ALA A 72 5.20 -1.61 14.93
C ALA A 72 6.29 -1.10 13.96
N ILE A 73 6.84 0.08 14.28
CA ILE A 73 7.70 0.81 13.34
C ILE A 73 9.18 0.81 13.74
N SER A 74 9.48 0.87 15.04
CA SER A 74 10.83 1.07 15.54
C SER A 74 11.14 0.26 16.78
N THR A 75 12.41 -0.15 16.89
CA THR A 75 12.99 -0.74 18.10
C THR A 75 14.19 0.06 18.56
N ALA A 76 14.41 0.18 19.87
CA ALA A 76 15.61 0.76 20.46
C ALA A 76 16.05 -0.05 21.69
N VAL A 77 17.34 -0.42 21.73
CA VAL A 77 17.96 -1.09 22.89
C VAL A 77 18.67 -0.04 23.74
N SER A 78 18.47 -0.10 25.05
CA SER A 78 19.14 0.81 25.99
C SER A 78 20.66 0.65 25.99
N PRO A 79 21.44 1.71 26.29
CA PRO A 79 22.90 1.64 26.35
C PRO A 79 23.45 0.58 27.32
N ASP A 80 22.74 0.29 28.40
CA ASP A 80 23.10 -0.76 29.37
C ASP A 80 22.66 -2.17 28.91
N GLY A 81 21.92 -2.25 27.80
CA GLY A 81 21.46 -3.49 27.19
C GLY A 81 20.38 -4.24 27.95
N LYS A 82 19.65 -3.60 28.85
CA LYS A 82 18.63 -4.29 29.66
C LYS A 82 17.20 -3.99 29.24
N THR A 83 16.99 -2.91 28.49
CA THR A 83 15.67 -2.46 28.06
C THR A 83 15.59 -2.46 26.54
N LEU A 84 14.50 -3.00 26.00
CA LEU A 84 14.09 -2.85 24.61
C LEU A 84 12.81 -2.04 24.58
N LEU A 85 12.78 -1.01 23.74
CA LEU A 85 11.58 -0.26 23.39
C LEU A 85 11.07 -0.69 22.02
N VAL A 86 9.75 -0.83 21.90
CA VAL A 86 9.05 -1.06 20.64
C VAL A 86 8.01 0.03 20.48
N LEU A 87 8.13 0.81 19.40
CA LEU A 87 7.23 1.91 19.04
C LEU A 87 6.23 1.46 18.00
N THR A 88 4.96 1.82 18.18
CA THR A 88 3.92 1.69 17.14
C THR A 88 3.65 3.03 16.46
N SER A 89 3.19 2.97 15.21
CA SER A 89 2.72 4.09 14.41
C SER A 89 1.76 3.55 13.36
N GLY A 90 0.60 3.08 13.83
CA GLY A 90 -0.37 2.34 13.04
C GLY A 90 -1.67 3.08 12.78
N TYR A 91 -2.63 2.37 12.21
CA TYR A 91 -3.99 2.88 12.10
C TYR A 91 -4.68 2.99 13.47
N ASN A 92 -4.25 2.37 14.46
CA ASN A 92 -4.63 2.32 15.88
C ASN A 92 -5.87 3.15 16.32
N LEU A 93 -6.90 3.19 15.49
CA LEU A 93 -8.20 3.74 15.83
C LEU A 93 -9.09 2.62 16.38
N VAL A 94 -9.63 2.81 17.58
CA VAL A 94 -10.59 1.91 18.21
C VAL A 94 -11.99 2.48 18.01
N ASN A 95 -12.92 1.66 17.53
CA ASN A 95 -14.27 2.08 17.20
C ASN A 95 -15.29 1.46 18.15
N ASP A 96 -16.38 2.18 18.40
CA ASP A 96 -17.56 1.62 19.07
C ASP A 96 -18.41 0.78 18.10
N ALA A 97 -19.48 0.19 18.61
CA ALA A 97 -20.38 -0.65 17.82
C ALA A 97 -21.14 0.07 16.68
N SER A 98 -21.01 1.38 16.57
CA SER A 98 -21.57 2.19 15.47
C SER A 98 -20.51 2.62 14.45
N GLY A 99 -19.28 2.15 14.59
CA GLY A 99 -18.14 2.55 13.75
C GLY A 99 -17.50 3.89 14.14
N LYS A 100 -17.94 4.50 15.24
CA LYS A 100 -17.39 5.79 15.67
C LYS A 100 -16.13 5.60 16.50
N VAL A 101 -15.11 6.40 16.22
CA VAL A 101 -13.82 6.38 16.92
C VAL A 101 -13.99 6.73 18.41
N ILE A 102 -13.36 5.93 19.28
CA ILE A 102 -13.20 6.18 20.74
C ILE A 102 -11.83 6.83 20.94
N PRO A 103 -11.71 8.17 21.07
CA PRO A 103 -10.42 8.86 21.10
C PRO A 103 -9.51 8.42 22.23
N ALA A 104 -10.08 8.12 23.41
CA ALA A 104 -9.29 7.73 24.60
C ALA A 104 -8.55 6.39 24.45
N ASP A 105 -8.97 5.54 23.50
CA ASP A 105 -8.37 4.25 23.21
C ASP A 105 -7.59 4.24 21.88
N SER A 106 -7.66 5.36 21.13
CA SER A 106 -7.08 5.50 19.79
C SER A 106 -5.76 6.25 19.85
N GLU A 107 -4.73 5.61 20.39
CA GLU A 107 -3.40 6.18 20.61
C GLU A 107 -2.32 5.25 20.05
N GLU A 108 -1.08 5.76 19.97
CA GLU A 108 0.10 4.97 19.70
C GLU A 108 0.75 4.50 21.03
N TYR A 109 1.71 3.58 20.93
CA TYR A 109 2.24 2.91 22.11
C TYR A 109 3.75 2.74 22.05
N VAL A 110 4.40 2.83 23.24
CA VAL A 110 5.75 2.32 23.46
C VAL A 110 5.64 1.10 24.38
N PHE A 111 5.96 -0.07 23.87
CA PHE A 111 6.09 -1.29 24.66
C PHE A 111 7.49 -1.38 25.21
N VAL A 112 7.61 -1.55 26.53
CA VAL A 112 8.88 -1.62 27.25
C VAL A 112 9.13 -3.06 27.69
N TYR A 113 10.22 -3.65 27.20
CA TYR A 113 10.63 -5.01 27.55
C TYR A 113 11.94 -5.01 28.37
N ASP A 114 11.99 -5.87 29.37
CA ASP A 114 13.23 -6.28 30.03
C ASP A 114 13.88 -7.38 29.18
N ILE A 115 15.09 -7.12 28.71
CA ILE A 115 15.89 -8.02 27.89
C ILE A 115 17.20 -8.42 28.59
N SER A 116 17.24 -8.34 29.93
CA SER A 116 18.39 -8.80 30.72
C SER A 116 18.64 -10.30 30.61
N ASN A 117 17.67 -11.03 30.08
CA ASN A 117 17.72 -12.47 29.84
C ASN A 117 17.32 -12.76 28.38
N ASP A 118 17.60 -13.97 27.91
CA ASP A 118 17.33 -14.39 26.51
C ASP A 118 15.84 -14.29 26.09
N LYS A 119 14.92 -14.16 27.04
CA LYS A 119 13.50 -14.00 26.79
C LYS A 119 13.03 -12.60 27.19
N PRO A 120 12.64 -11.74 26.23
CA PRO A 120 12.05 -10.44 26.54
C PRO A 120 10.79 -10.57 27.41
N VAL A 121 10.70 -9.76 28.46
CA VAL A 121 9.54 -9.72 29.36
C VAL A 121 8.95 -8.31 29.31
N GLN A 122 7.71 -8.19 28.83
CA GLN A 122 6.99 -6.90 28.80
C GLN A 122 6.80 -6.39 30.24
N LYS A 123 7.24 -5.18 30.50
CA LYS A 123 7.16 -4.51 31.80
C LYS A 123 6.14 -3.41 31.84
N GLN A 124 6.05 -2.61 30.78
CA GLN A 124 5.16 -1.46 30.69
C GLN A 124 4.65 -1.30 29.26
N VAL A 125 3.52 -0.61 29.12
CA VAL A 125 3.06 0.01 27.89
C VAL A 125 2.79 1.47 28.19
N LEU A 126 3.37 2.35 27.42
CA LEU A 126 3.22 3.80 27.53
C LEU A 126 2.42 4.30 26.32
N LYS A 127 1.47 5.19 26.53
CA LYS A 127 0.67 5.79 25.47
C LYS A 127 1.39 7.03 24.92
N VAL A 128 1.28 7.23 23.63
CA VAL A 128 1.75 8.43 22.91
C VAL A 128 0.61 8.88 22.00
N PRO A 129 0.17 10.15 22.06
CA PRO A 129 -0.98 10.61 21.26
C PRO A 129 -0.78 10.41 19.77
N ASN A 130 0.35 10.88 19.24
CA ASN A 130 0.78 10.68 17.86
C ASN A 130 2.29 10.44 17.82
N THR A 131 2.71 9.71 16.79
CA THR A 131 4.14 9.50 16.49
C THR A 131 4.28 9.03 15.05
N TRP A 132 5.51 9.00 14.54
CA TRP A 132 5.74 8.30 13.27
C TRP A 132 6.87 7.26 13.39
N ALA A 133 8.15 7.65 13.49
CA ALA A 133 9.23 6.67 13.43
C ALA A 133 10.29 6.80 14.51
N GLY A 134 10.43 7.98 15.11
CA GLY A 134 11.56 8.33 15.96
C GLY A 134 11.43 7.82 17.38
N ILE A 135 12.39 7.00 17.82
CA ILE A 135 12.59 6.63 19.24
C ILE A 135 14.09 6.45 19.49
N SER A 136 14.63 7.04 20.57
CA SER A 136 16.05 6.95 20.91
C SER A 136 16.27 7.12 22.40
N PHE A 137 17.25 6.40 22.96
CA PHE A 137 17.73 6.61 24.32
C PHE A 137 18.72 7.78 24.42
N SER A 138 18.78 8.42 25.60
CA SER A 138 19.92 9.23 25.97
C SER A 138 21.18 8.36 26.16
N PRO A 139 22.40 8.89 25.96
CA PRO A 139 23.62 8.08 26.06
C PRO A 139 23.84 7.46 27.46
N ASP A 140 23.31 8.06 28.52
CA ASP A 140 23.35 7.53 29.88
C ASP A 140 22.24 6.50 30.18
N GLY A 141 21.29 6.31 29.25
CA GLY A 141 20.18 5.38 29.39
C GLY A 141 19.14 5.77 30.43
N GLN A 142 19.18 7.00 30.98
CA GLN A 142 18.22 7.46 31.99
C GLN A 142 16.98 8.10 31.38
N HIS A 143 17.04 8.47 30.11
CA HIS A 143 15.92 9.04 29.36
C HIS A 143 15.75 8.32 28.02
N PHE A 144 14.55 8.38 27.46
CA PHE A 144 14.33 8.15 26.04
C PHE A 144 13.35 9.18 25.47
N TYR A 145 13.42 9.37 24.16
CA TYR A 145 12.65 10.35 23.41
C TYR A 145 11.83 9.68 22.33
N VAL A 146 10.63 10.20 22.09
CA VAL A 146 9.74 9.77 21.00
C VAL A 146 9.31 11.01 20.22
N SER A 147 9.41 10.96 18.88
CA SER A 147 8.89 12.02 18.02
C SER A 147 7.37 11.99 17.99
N GLY A 148 6.71 13.14 18.14
CA GLY A 148 5.25 13.27 18.18
C GLY A 148 4.58 13.30 16.80
N GLY A 149 5.33 13.06 15.71
CA GLY A 149 4.75 13.01 14.37
C GLY A 149 4.07 14.33 14.00
N VAL A 150 2.77 14.27 13.73
CA VAL A 150 1.96 15.43 13.32
C VAL A 150 1.79 16.50 14.40
N ASP A 151 2.03 16.17 15.67
CA ASP A 151 1.94 17.13 16.78
C ASP A 151 3.15 18.06 16.85
N ASP A 152 4.17 17.81 16.02
CA ASP A 152 5.35 18.67 15.88
C ASP A 152 6.10 18.87 17.20
N ASP A 153 6.26 17.79 17.93
CA ASP A 153 6.89 17.83 19.25
C ASP A 153 7.75 16.58 19.53
N VAL A 154 8.34 16.56 20.74
CA VAL A 154 9.12 15.43 21.25
C VAL A 154 8.68 15.11 22.66
N HIS A 155 8.24 13.89 22.89
CA HIS A 155 7.95 13.32 24.19
C HIS A 155 9.22 12.85 24.88
N THR A 156 9.37 13.12 26.17
CA THR A 156 10.54 12.74 26.99
C THR A 156 10.10 11.83 28.12
N TYR A 157 10.74 10.70 28.24
CA TYR A 157 10.50 9.74 29.32
C TYR A 157 11.75 9.56 30.17
N ALA A 158 11.57 9.45 31.48
CA ALA A 158 12.66 9.21 32.43
C ALA A 158 12.46 7.93 33.21
N LEU A 159 13.55 7.24 33.53
CA LEU A 159 13.57 6.05 34.37
C LEU A 159 13.48 6.40 35.84
N GLY A 160 12.36 6.11 36.48
CA GLY A 160 12.13 6.25 37.90
C GLY A 160 12.09 4.93 38.65
N ALA A 161 11.84 5.00 39.96
CA ALA A 161 11.75 3.82 40.82
C ALA A 161 10.59 2.86 40.45
N SER A 162 9.53 3.40 39.83
CA SER A 162 8.36 2.65 39.36
C SER A 162 8.42 2.28 37.88
N GLY A 163 9.53 2.50 37.20
CA GLY A 163 9.71 2.32 35.75
C GLY A 163 9.76 3.62 34.99
N TRP A 164 9.46 3.56 33.71
CA TRP A 164 9.48 4.70 32.79
C TRP A 164 8.21 5.53 32.95
N ALA A 165 8.37 6.84 32.93
CA ALA A 165 7.26 7.80 32.96
C ALA A 165 7.61 9.02 32.11
N GLU A 166 6.60 9.56 31.43
CA GLU A 166 6.73 10.84 30.73
C GLU A 166 7.00 11.96 31.74
N ILE A 167 7.90 12.87 31.40
CA ILE A 167 8.29 14.00 32.24
C ILE A 167 8.08 15.34 31.52
N GLY A 168 7.49 16.28 32.20
CA GLY A 168 7.21 17.61 31.66
C GLY A 168 6.06 17.60 30.64
N THR A 169 6.02 18.64 29.82
CA THR A 169 5.18 18.70 28.61
C THR A 169 6.03 18.36 27.38
N PRO A 170 5.47 17.74 26.33
CA PRO A 170 6.21 17.53 25.10
C PRO A 170 6.89 18.82 24.61
N PHE A 171 8.11 18.70 24.10
CA PHE A 171 8.88 19.83 23.61
C PHE A 171 8.41 20.18 22.19
N ALA A 172 7.73 21.31 22.02
CA ALA A 172 7.27 21.77 20.71
C ALA A 172 8.46 22.19 19.84
N LEU A 173 8.52 21.68 18.60
CA LEU A 173 9.53 22.05 17.61
C LEU A 173 9.22 23.42 16.98
N GLY A 174 7.94 23.78 16.86
CA GLY A 174 7.48 25.12 16.52
C GLY A 174 7.26 25.37 15.05
N HIS A 175 7.09 24.31 14.24
CA HIS A 175 6.79 24.47 12.83
C HIS A 175 5.31 24.79 12.61
N ALA A 176 5.06 25.66 11.63
CA ALA A 176 3.72 25.85 11.10
C ALA A 176 3.42 24.79 10.04
N ALA A 177 2.14 24.48 9.87
CA ALA A 177 1.72 23.74 8.70
C ALA A 177 2.14 24.51 7.44
N VAL A 178 2.68 23.79 6.46
CA VAL A 178 3.07 24.38 5.16
C VAL A 178 1.82 24.83 4.44
N ALA A 179 1.75 26.11 4.07
CA ALA A 179 0.59 26.67 3.39
C ALA A 179 0.40 25.99 2.04
N GLY A 180 -0.75 25.36 1.85
CA GLY A 180 -1.14 24.76 0.58
C GLY A 180 -2.10 25.65 -0.18
N ASN A 181 -2.43 25.25 -1.41
CA ASN A 181 -3.44 25.92 -2.19
C ASN A 181 -4.86 25.56 -1.67
N PRO A 182 -5.65 26.52 -1.17
CA PRO A 182 -6.99 26.25 -0.66
C PRO A 182 -7.98 25.82 -1.75
N LEU A 183 -7.63 25.98 -3.03
CA LEU A 183 -8.44 25.57 -4.17
C LEU A 183 -8.20 24.10 -4.56
N SER A 184 -7.17 23.48 -4.00
CA SER A 184 -6.85 22.10 -4.31
C SER A 184 -7.97 21.15 -3.86
N GLN A 185 -8.39 20.32 -4.79
CA GLN A 185 -9.18 19.14 -4.54
C GLN A 185 -8.30 17.91 -4.66
N GLY A 186 -8.56 16.88 -3.88
CA GLY A 186 -7.83 15.64 -4.02
C GLY A 186 -6.34 15.67 -3.66
N GLY A 187 -5.91 16.67 -2.90
CA GLY A 187 -4.58 16.69 -2.31
C GLY A 187 -3.50 17.50 -3.04
N VAL A 188 -3.71 17.96 -4.27
CA VAL A 188 -2.72 18.77 -4.99
C VAL A 188 -2.55 20.15 -4.31
N GLY A 189 -1.33 20.49 -3.87
CA GLY A 189 -1.05 21.72 -3.15
C GLY A 189 -1.88 21.88 -1.87
N PHE A 190 -2.35 20.81 -1.28
CA PHE A 190 -3.16 20.83 -0.07
C PHE A 190 -2.28 21.10 1.15
N LEU A 191 -2.82 21.79 2.15
CA LEU A 191 -2.13 22.10 3.40
C LEU A 191 -1.47 20.85 4.02
N VAL A 192 -0.15 20.84 4.11
CA VAL A 192 0.64 19.75 4.69
C VAL A 192 1.04 20.14 6.10
N LYS A 193 0.70 19.29 7.07
CA LYS A 193 1.06 19.50 8.47
C LYS A 193 2.51 19.08 8.72
N PRO A 194 3.18 19.64 9.75
CA PRO A 194 4.47 19.15 10.18
C PRO A 194 4.44 17.64 10.46
N GLN A 195 5.59 16.97 10.35
CA GLN A 195 5.73 15.56 10.68
C GLN A 195 7.14 15.31 11.24
N ALA A 196 7.26 15.28 12.58
CA ALA A 196 8.49 14.88 13.23
C ALA A 196 8.75 13.38 13.01
N ALA A 197 9.93 13.03 12.48
CA ALA A 197 10.29 11.68 12.09
C ALA A 197 11.41 11.09 12.96
N GLY A 198 12.50 10.62 12.36
CA GLY A 198 13.63 10.03 13.05
C GLY A 198 14.32 11.01 14.02
N LEU A 199 14.85 10.48 15.13
CA LEU A 199 15.60 11.28 16.08
C LEU A 199 16.81 10.54 16.66
N ALA A 200 17.83 11.29 17.08
CA ALA A 200 19.06 10.76 17.67
C ALA A 200 19.67 11.75 18.65
N THR A 201 20.36 11.23 19.67
CA THR A 201 21.14 12.07 20.60
C THR A 201 22.60 12.18 20.17
N THR A 202 23.24 13.33 20.43
CA THR A 202 24.71 13.44 20.31
C THR A 202 25.39 12.60 21.39
N ALA A 203 26.65 12.19 21.14
CA ALA A 203 27.38 11.28 22.03
C ALA A 203 27.58 11.86 23.46
N ASP A 204 27.64 13.18 23.62
CA ASP A 204 27.74 13.86 24.90
C ASP A 204 26.38 14.11 25.60
N GLY A 205 25.27 13.70 24.95
CA GLY A 205 23.93 13.87 25.48
C GLY A 205 23.44 15.31 25.61
N LYS A 206 24.07 16.27 24.90
CA LYS A 206 23.72 17.70 25.01
C LYS A 206 22.77 18.18 23.93
N SER A 207 22.57 17.41 22.89
CA SER A 207 21.64 17.76 21.81
C SER A 207 20.82 16.55 21.40
N LEU A 208 19.54 16.80 21.12
CA LEU A 208 18.65 15.88 20.42
C LEU A 208 18.45 16.41 19.01
N LEU A 209 18.66 15.57 18.02
CA LEU A 209 18.47 15.84 16.59
C LEU A 209 17.14 15.27 16.16
N VAL A 210 16.32 16.05 15.46
CA VAL A 210 14.99 15.61 14.98
C VAL A 210 14.86 15.94 13.50
N ALA A 211 14.60 14.93 12.67
CA ALA A 211 14.28 15.09 11.26
C ALA A 211 12.82 15.54 11.09
N ASN A 212 12.60 16.65 10.39
CA ASN A 212 11.28 17.27 10.19
C ASN A 212 10.82 17.02 8.76
N PHE A 213 10.08 15.92 8.54
CA PHE A 213 9.82 15.30 7.23
C PHE A 213 9.20 16.25 6.22
N TYR A 214 8.15 16.99 6.59
CA TYR A 214 7.48 17.92 5.67
C TYR A 214 7.97 19.37 5.78
N ASN A 215 8.80 19.68 6.78
CA ASN A 215 9.44 20.98 6.86
C ASN A 215 10.82 21.00 6.20
N ASP A 216 11.28 19.85 5.70
CA ASP A 216 12.55 19.68 4.98
C ASP A 216 13.73 20.27 5.76
N SER A 217 13.83 19.92 7.05
CA SER A 217 14.78 20.52 7.98
C SER A 217 15.23 19.53 9.05
N LEU A 218 16.27 19.93 9.79
CA LEU A 218 16.77 19.25 10.99
C LEU A 218 16.67 20.19 12.18
N SER A 219 15.91 19.83 13.20
CA SER A 219 15.93 20.54 14.49
C SER A 219 17.03 20.01 15.39
N ILE A 220 17.78 20.91 16.02
CA ILE A 220 18.82 20.63 17.03
C ILE A 220 18.32 21.17 18.36
N VAL A 221 17.78 20.29 19.19
CA VAL A 221 17.16 20.63 20.49
C VAL A 221 18.20 20.51 21.59
N PRO A 222 18.50 21.57 22.35
CA PRO A 222 19.40 21.50 23.49
C PRO A 222 18.88 20.60 24.62
N LEU A 223 19.75 19.77 25.19
CA LEU A 223 19.47 18.91 26.33
C LEU A 223 20.23 19.36 27.56
N SER A 224 19.56 19.43 28.69
CA SER A 224 20.17 19.67 30.01
C SER A 224 19.77 18.56 30.97
N GLY A 225 20.75 17.72 31.35
CA GLY A 225 20.47 16.52 32.16
C GLY A 225 19.47 15.57 31.53
N GLY A 226 19.50 15.45 30.20
CA GLY A 226 18.60 14.60 29.44
C GLY A 226 17.21 15.20 29.12
N VAL A 227 16.93 16.43 29.59
CA VAL A 227 15.63 17.09 29.37
C VAL A 227 15.75 18.16 28.29
N PRO A 228 14.90 18.14 27.27
CA PRO A 228 14.83 19.19 26.27
C PRO A 228 14.53 20.56 26.88
N GLY A 229 15.20 21.62 26.39
CA GLY A 229 14.94 22.96 26.87
C GLY A 229 15.66 24.03 26.06
N GLY A 230 15.21 25.28 26.19
CA GLY A 230 15.71 26.39 25.39
C GLY A 230 15.08 26.44 23.99
N ALA A 231 15.70 27.23 23.10
CA ALA A 231 15.27 27.30 21.70
C ALA A 231 16.01 26.26 20.86
N ALA A 232 15.29 25.48 20.05
CA ALA A 232 15.91 24.64 19.04
C ALA A 232 16.60 25.50 17.97
N ALA A 233 17.73 25.02 17.47
CA ALA A 233 18.31 25.56 16.24
C ALA A 233 17.77 24.77 15.04
N GLU A 234 17.37 25.47 14.00
CA GLU A 234 16.81 24.89 12.80
C GLU A 234 17.81 24.94 11.64
N VAL A 235 18.07 23.80 11.02
CA VAL A 235 18.90 23.67 9.83
C VAL A 235 18.02 23.33 8.64
N GLN A 236 17.82 24.30 7.73
CA GLN A 236 17.14 24.05 6.47
C GLN A 236 17.97 23.10 5.59
N LEU A 237 17.30 22.15 4.95
CA LEU A 237 17.98 21.16 4.11
C LEU A 237 17.83 21.46 2.61
N ARG A 238 16.77 22.13 2.16
CA ARG A 238 16.57 22.46 0.74
C ARG A 238 17.55 23.50 0.21
N PRO A 239 18.22 23.25 -0.94
CA PRO A 239 19.16 24.19 -1.53
C PRO A 239 18.58 25.59 -1.77
N GLY A 240 17.40 25.70 -2.36
CA GLY A 240 16.75 26.96 -2.66
C GLY A 240 16.34 27.79 -1.44
N VAL A 241 16.06 27.14 -0.29
CA VAL A 241 15.79 27.83 0.98
C VAL A 241 17.08 28.34 1.61
N ILE A 242 18.18 27.58 1.51
CA ILE A 242 19.50 27.97 2.02
C ILE A 242 20.08 29.11 1.16
N ASN A 243 19.93 29.02 -0.15
CA ASN A 243 20.46 29.99 -1.10
C ASN A 243 19.46 30.20 -2.25
N ALA A 244 18.83 31.35 -2.31
CA ALA A 244 17.84 31.70 -3.33
C ALA A 244 18.35 31.59 -4.78
N ALA A 245 19.67 31.62 -5.02
CA ALA A 245 20.25 31.40 -6.34
C ALA A 245 20.12 29.92 -6.77
N GLN A 246 19.80 29.00 -5.86
CA GLN A 246 19.56 27.58 -6.09
C GLN A 246 18.07 27.21 -6.09
N ASP A 247 17.17 28.19 -6.25
CA ASP A 247 15.74 27.90 -6.36
C ASP A 247 15.46 26.86 -7.46
N GLY A 248 14.66 25.85 -7.12
CA GLY A 248 14.36 24.73 -8.02
C GLY A 248 15.43 23.63 -8.10
N VAL A 249 16.53 23.75 -7.38
CA VAL A 249 17.50 22.67 -7.25
C VAL A 249 16.98 21.64 -6.23
N ALA A 250 16.88 20.38 -6.65
CA ALA A 250 16.47 19.28 -5.79
C ALA A 250 17.48 19.00 -4.67
N GLY A 251 17.02 18.67 -3.50
CA GLY A 251 17.84 18.28 -2.35
C GLY A 251 17.16 18.57 -1.01
N GLY A 252 17.42 17.72 -0.02
CA GLY A 252 17.01 17.89 1.37
C GLY A 252 15.52 17.72 1.65
N GLU A 253 14.76 17.12 0.73
CA GLU A 253 13.32 16.98 0.85
C GLU A 253 12.96 15.60 1.42
N TYR A 254 11.99 15.56 2.32
CA TYR A 254 11.55 14.39 3.08
C TYR A 254 12.67 13.77 3.94
N PRO A 255 13.25 14.54 4.90
CA PRO A 255 14.22 14.00 5.85
C PRO A 255 13.54 13.01 6.79
N PHE A 256 13.92 11.71 6.70
CA PHE A 256 13.26 10.65 7.44
C PHE A 256 14.02 10.20 8.68
N TRP A 257 15.34 9.98 8.55
CA TRP A 257 16.15 9.46 9.64
C TRP A 257 17.38 10.31 9.88
N VAL A 258 17.90 10.28 11.13
CA VAL A 258 19.11 11.00 11.51
C VAL A 258 20.03 10.11 12.35
N VAL A 259 21.34 10.23 12.13
CA VAL A 259 22.38 9.57 12.91
C VAL A 259 23.41 10.61 13.33
N ALA A 260 23.73 10.67 14.63
CA ALA A 260 24.78 11.53 15.16
C ALA A 260 26.15 10.82 15.05
N HIS A 261 27.13 11.43 14.40
CA HIS A 261 28.52 11.01 14.42
C HIS A 261 29.30 11.85 15.43
N GLY A 262 29.43 11.31 16.64
CA GLY A 262 29.97 12.03 17.78
C GLY A 262 29.11 13.24 18.19
N ASN A 263 29.77 14.40 18.33
CA ASN A 263 29.11 15.66 18.73
C ASN A 263 29.20 16.72 17.62
N SER A 264 29.78 16.37 16.48
CA SER A 264 30.16 17.37 15.48
C SER A 264 29.42 17.26 14.15
N THR A 265 28.85 16.10 13.84
CA THR A 265 28.28 15.81 12.54
C THR A 265 26.96 15.04 12.70
N ALA A 266 25.97 15.35 11.86
CA ALA A 266 24.79 14.54 11.67
C ALA A 266 24.71 14.07 10.21
N TYR A 267 24.20 12.86 9.99
CA TYR A 267 23.80 12.34 8.69
C TYR A 267 22.28 12.24 8.69
N VAL A 268 21.65 12.86 7.69
CA VAL A 268 20.19 12.90 7.57
C VAL A 268 19.80 12.25 6.23
N SER A 269 18.94 11.24 6.26
CA SER A 269 18.41 10.64 5.02
C SER A 269 17.32 11.52 4.42
N SER A 270 17.46 11.91 3.16
CA SER A 270 16.46 12.64 2.38
C SER A 270 15.85 11.67 1.36
N GLU A 271 14.67 11.12 1.69
CA GLU A 271 14.07 10.02 0.91
C GLU A 271 13.74 10.45 -0.52
N ARG A 272 13.14 11.63 -0.67
CA ARG A 272 12.66 12.10 -1.95
C ARG A 272 13.78 12.43 -2.93
N ASP A 273 14.89 12.96 -2.43
CA ASP A 273 16.03 13.37 -3.25
C ASP A 273 17.11 12.30 -3.39
N ARG A 274 16.94 11.15 -2.74
CA ARG A 274 17.89 10.04 -2.76
C ARG A 274 19.30 10.51 -2.40
N GLU A 275 19.41 11.12 -1.24
CA GLU A 275 20.69 11.60 -0.73
C GLU A 275 20.78 11.51 0.80
N ILE A 276 22.01 11.60 1.28
CA ILE A 276 22.32 11.78 2.69
C ILE A 276 22.89 13.17 2.86
N ASP A 277 22.17 14.02 3.60
CA ASP A 277 22.64 15.35 3.95
C ASP A 277 23.62 15.26 5.13
N VAL A 278 24.84 15.76 4.94
CA VAL A 278 25.86 15.86 6.00
C VAL A 278 25.77 17.22 6.63
N VAL A 279 25.37 17.27 7.90
CA VAL A 279 25.16 18.51 8.64
C VAL A 279 26.28 18.67 9.67
N SER A 280 27.01 19.79 9.62
CA SER A 280 27.92 20.18 10.71
C SER A 280 27.11 20.68 11.91
N LEU A 281 27.38 20.17 13.10
CA LEU A 281 26.78 20.59 14.35
C LEU A 281 27.64 21.61 15.10
N THR A 282 28.84 21.96 14.58
CA THR A 282 29.78 22.88 15.18
C THR A 282 29.67 24.29 14.61
N GLY A 283 29.83 25.30 15.46
CA GLY A 283 29.66 26.71 15.04
C GLY A 283 28.20 27.02 14.71
N THR A 284 27.94 27.60 13.54
CA THR A 284 26.59 27.72 13.02
C THR A 284 26.23 26.44 12.27
N PRO A 285 25.27 25.64 12.73
CA PRO A 285 24.91 24.39 12.08
C PRO A 285 24.46 24.62 10.62
N GLN A 286 24.95 23.75 9.71
CA GLN A 286 24.66 23.88 8.27
C GLN A 286 24.93 22.57 7.51
N VAL A 287 24.28 22.40 6.36
CA VAL A 287 24.59 21.35 5.38
C VAL A 287 25.96 21.62 4.80
N THR A 288 26.86 20.63 4.84
CA THR A 288 28.23 20.74 4.32
C THR A 288 28.43 19.92 3.06
N THR A 289 27.71 18.82 2.91
CA THR A 289 27.84 17.88 1.80
C THR A 289 26.51 17.18 1.58
N ARG A 290 26.23 16.79 0.35
CA ARG A 290 25.11 15.92 -0.05
C ARG A 290 25.67 14.70 -0.76
N ILE A 291 25.38 13.52 -0.24
CA ILE A 291 25.85 12.25 -0.78
C ILE A 291 24.68 11.59 -1.50
N LYS A 292 24.73 11.52 -2.83
CA LYS A 292 23.70 10.80 -3.60
C LYS A 292 23.81 9.30 -3.38
N VAL A 293 22.64 8.66 -3.23
CA VAL A 293 22.46 7.21 -3.09
C VAL A 293 21.53 6.68 -4.18
N ALA A 294 21.55 5.38 -4.41
CA ALA A 294 20.84 4.80 -5.54
C ALA A 294 19.30 4.81 -5.36
N GLY A 295 18.83 4.37 -4.20
CA GLY A 295 17.38 4.28 -3.88
C GLY A 295 16.92 5.35 -2.89
N ASN A 296 15.70 5.21 -2.39
CA ASN A 296 15.17 6.06 -1.34
C ASN A 296 15.84 5.67 -0.01
N PRO A 297 16.68 6.54 0.60
CA PRO A 297 17.41 6.21 1.81
C PRO A 297 16.47 6.23 3.01
N ASN A 298 16.44 5.13 3.74
CA ASN A 298 15.64 4.92 4.94
C ASN A 298 16.51 5.07 6.21
N ARG A 299 16.56 4.04 7.06
CA ARG A 299 17.40 4.06 8.26
C ARG A 299 18.87 3.86 7.97
N MET A 300 19.66 4.34 8.89
CA MET A 300 21.12 4.32 8.82
C MET A 300 21.71 3.83 10.13
N VAL A 301 22.90 3.20 10.06
CA VAL A 301 23.69 2.82 11.25
C VAL A 301 25.16 3.06 10.98
N LEU A 302 25.86 3.64 11.97
CA LEU A 302 27.32 3.79 11.94
C LEU A 302 28.04 2.50 12.38
N SER A 303 29.16 2.17 11.73
CA SER A 303 30.09 1.18 12.28
C SER A 303 30.58 1.60 13.67
N ALA A 304 30.96 0.62 14.52
CA ALA A 304 31.40 0.90 15.89
C ALA A 304 32.61 1.84 15.98
N ASP A 305 33.46 1.85 14.96
CA ASP A 305 34.63 2.75 14.85
C ASP A 305 34.31 4.08 14.14
N GLY A 306 33.04 4.26 13.73
CA GLY A 306 32.55 5.47 13.06
C GLY A 306 33.07 5.68 11.63
N LYS A 307 33.78 4.71 11.02
CA LYS A 307 34.36 4.89 9.67
C LYS A 307 33.39 4.70 8.53
N TYR A 308 32.34 3.92 8.74
CA TYR A 308 31.35 3.60 7.73
C TYR A 308 29.94 3.90 8.23
N LEU A 309 29.12 4.44 7.34
CA LEU A 309 27.68 4.59 7.53
C LEU A 309 27.00 3.62 6.55
N TYR A 310 26.17 2.73 7.06
CA TYR A 310 25.34 1.82 6.27
C TYR A 310 23.95 2.44 6.14
N VAL A 311 23.44 2.47 4.92
CA VAL A 311 22.16 3.10 4.58
C VAL A 311 21.27 2.07 3.89
N ALA A 312 20.10 1.78 4.43
CA ALA A 312 19.09 1.00 3.74
C ALA A 312 18.44 1.85 2.66
N CYS A 313 18.47 1.40 1.42
CA CYS A 313 17.90 2.09 0.27
C CYS A 313 16.77 1.26 -0.33
N ASP A 314 15.52 1.67 -0.09
CA ASP A 314 14.36 1.10 -0.77
C ASP A 314 14.47 1.40 -2.29
N ASN A 315 13.56 0.85 -3.05
CA ASN A 315 13.51 0.94 -4.51
C ASN A 315 14.60 0.16 -5.24
N GLU A 316 15.87 0.37 -4.93
CA GLU A 316 16.99 -0.37 -5.55
C GLU A 316 17.32 -1.69 -4.82
N ALA A 317 16.67 -1.99 -3.69
CA ALA A 317 16.88 -3.21 -2.91
C ALA A 317 18.32 -3.37 -2.38
N ASP A 318 18.92 -2.26 -1.94
CA ASP A 318 20.34 -2.18 -1.61
C ASP A 318 20.62 -1.62 -0.22
N VAL A 319 21.82 -1.93 0.28
CA VAL A 319 22.48 -1.19 1.37
C VAL A 319 23.68 -0.47 0.79
N GLU A 320 23.68 0.85 0.87
CA GLU A 320 24.80 1.70 0.49
C GLU A 320 25.78 1.82 1.67
N VAL A 321 27.09 1.68 1.38
CA VAL A 321 28.16 1.84 2.36
C VAL A 321 28.89 3.14 2.09
N ILE A 322 28.79 4.08 3.03
CA ILE A 322 29.40 5.42 2.91
C ILE A 322 30.62 5.49 3.82
N SER A 323 31.77 5.91 3.26
CA SER A 323 32.95 6.28 4.06
C SER A 323 32.71 7.63 4.71
N THR A 324 32.75 7.70 6.05
CA THR A 324 32.58 8.96 6.79
C THR A 324 33.79 9.90 6.65
N ALA A 325 34.97 9.37 6.28
CA ALA A 325 36.17 10.17 6.04
C ALA A 325 36.12 10.95 4.73
N SER A 326 35.50 10.38 3.69
CA SER A 326 35.41 11.03 2.38
C SER A 326 34.02 11.54 2.05
N ASN A 327 32.98 11.14 2.81
CA ASN A 327 31.56 11.38 2.55
C ASN A 327 31.15 10.94 1.13
N THR A 328 31.55 9.72 0.76
CA THR A 328 31.22 9.11 -0.53
C THR A 328 30.77 7.66 -0.36
N VAL A 329 29.90 7.18 -1.24
CA VAL A 329 29.56 5.77 -1.34
C VAL A 329 30.82 5.01 -1.80
N VAL A 330 31.19 3.95 -1.08
CA VAL A 330 32.38 3.12 -1.34
C VAL A 330 32.04 1.68 -1.69
N ASP A 331 30.82 1.22 -1.36
CA ASP A 331 30.30 -0.11 -1.73
C ASP A 331 28.78 -0.11 -1.75
N THR A 332 28.18 -1.07 -2.48
CA THR A 332 26.74 -1.29 -2.58
C THR A 332 26.48 -2.79 -2.40
N ILE A 333 25.61 -3.14 -1.45
CA ILE A 333 25.31 -4.52 -1.09
C ILE A 333 23.84 -4.81 -1.43
N HIS A 334 23.61 -5.67 -2.42
CA HIS A 334 22.24 -6.10 -2.75
C HIS A 334 21.65 -6.97 -1.65
N THR A 335 20.43 -6.69 -1.22
CA THR A 335 19.74 -7.40 -0.12
C THR A 335 18.93 -8.62 -0.60
N THR A 336 18.98 -8.93 -1.89
CA THR A 336 18.30 -10.07 -2.49
C THR A 336 18.91 -11.41 -2.01
N ALA A 337 18.15 -12.49 -2.17
CA ALA A 337 18.64 -13.83 -1.82
C ALA A 337 19.93 -14.18 -2.56
N PRO A 338 20.85 -14.96 -1.93
CA PRO A 338 22.04 -15.44 -2.60
C PRO A 338 21.70 -16.20 -3.89
N SER A 339 22.44 -15.96 -4.95
CA SER A 339 22.17 -16.54 -6.28
C SER A 339 22.24 -18.08 -6.33
N SER A 340 22.84 -18.72 -5.33
CA SER A 340 22.84 -20.17 -5.15
C SER A 340 21.46 -20.74 -4.79
N PHE A 341 20.55 -19.92 -4.26
CA PHE A 341 19.20 -20.29 -3.87
C PHE A 341 18.13 -19.84 -4.85
N VAL A 342 18.44 -18.84 -5.66
CA VAL A 342 17.50 -18.20 -6.56
C VAL A 342 18.19 -18.00 -7.89
N GLY A 343 17.74 -18.67 -8.93
CA GLY A 343 18.27 -18.52 -10.30
C GLY A 343 17.90 -17.16 -10.93
N MET A 344 17.97 -16.09 -10.15
CA MET A 344 17.44 -14.78 -10.52
C MET A 344 18.41 -13.86 -11.23
N PRO A 345 17.94 -13.11 -12.22
CA PRO A 345 18.57 -11.86 -12.59
C PRO A 345 18.61 -10.90 -11.40
N LYS A 346 19.78 -10.32 -11.10
CA LYS A 346 20.00 -9.42 -9.96
C LYS A 346 19.26 -8.05 -10.05
N TYR A 347 18.50 -7.81 -11.11
CA TYR A 347 17.90 -6.51 -11.40
C TYR A 347 16.41 -6.41 -11.03
N PHE A 348 15.80 -7.45 -10.47
CA PHE A 348 14.45 -7.32 -9.94
C PHE A 348 14.50 -6.74 -8.54
N HIS A 349 13.90 -5.56 -8.38
CA HIS A 349 13.75 -4.87 -7.10
C HIS A 349 12.45 -5.28 -6.42
N GLY A 350 12.38 -5.05 -5.10
CA GLY A 350 11.18 -5.35 -4.32
C GLY A 350 11.46 -6.00 -2.96
N THR A 351 12.74 -6.12 -2.55
CA THR A 351 13.05 -6.56 -1.18
C THR A 351 12.69 -5.50 -0.13
N ALA A 352 12.65 -4.22 -0.52
CA ALA A 352 12.34 -3.07 0.34
C ALA A 352 13.15 -3.06 1.65
N PRO A 353 14.50 -2.91 1.60
CA PRO A 353 15.32 -2.79 2.79
C PRO A 353 15.02 -1.47 3.52
N ASN A 354 14.75 -1.54 4.82
CA ASN A 354 14.23 -0.39 5.55
C ASN A 354 14.80 -0.18 6.95
N SER A 355 15.50 -1.14 7.54
CA SER A 355 16.16 -0.99 8.83
C SER A 355 17.40 -1.87 8.94
N LEU A 356 18.34 -1.46 9.78
CA LEU A 356 19.68 -2.02 9.90
C LEU A 356 20.08 -2.22 11.37
N ALA A 357 20.78 -3.32 11.67
CA ALA A 357 21.45 -3.51 12.95
C ALA A 357 22.79 -4.25 12.76
N LEU A 358 23.84 -3.76 13.40
CA LEU A 358 25.15 -4.41 13.41
C LEU A 358 25.24 -5.45 14.52
N SER A 359 25.88 -6.57 14.27
CA SER A 359 26.36 -7.45 15.33
C SER A 359 27.37 -6.71 16.22
N ARG A 360 27.46 -7.13 17.47
CA ARG A 360 28.36 -6.49 18.45
C ARG A 360 29.82 -6.45 18.02
N ASP A 361 30.28 -7.50 17.34
CA ASP A 361 31.65 -7.62 16.81
C ASP A 361 31.85 -6.91 15.47
N GLY A 362 30.79 -6.30 14.91
CA GLY A 362 30.84 -5.60 13.63
C GLY A 362 31.05 -6.50 12.41
N THR A 363 30.92 -7.83 12.57
CA THR A 363 31.19 -8.78 11.47
C THR A 363 29.96 -9.08 10.63
N ARG A 364 28.75 -8.79 11.15
CA ARG A 364 27.48 -9.02 10.45
C ARG A 364 26.61 -7.76 10.48
N LEU A 365 25.89 -7.56 9.40
CA LEU A 365 24.80 -6.58 9.32
C LEU A 365 23.51 -7.33 9.08
N TYR A 366 22.49 -7.05 9.89
CA TYR A 366 21.12 -7.54 9.75
C TYR A 366 20.28 -6.45 9.11
N VAL A 367 19.54 -6.79 8.04
CA VAL A 367 18.74 -5.84 7.27
C VAL A 367 17.31 -6.36 7.17
N THR A 368 16.33 -5.59 7.60
CA THR A 368 14.92 -5.92 7.37
C THR A 368 14.56 -5.65 5.92
N ASN A 369 14.05 -6.68 5.26
CA ASN A 369 13.52 -6.66 3.90
C ASN A 369 11.99 -6.73 3.97
N GLY A 370 11.32 -5.57 3.96
CA GLY A 370 9.87 -5.47 4.10
C GLY A 370 9.12 -6.24 3.02
N GLY A 371 9.50 -6.07 1.76
CA GLY A 371 8.82 -6.67 0.61
C GLY A 371 8.97 -8.19 0.48
N THR A 372 9.97 -8.80 1.16
CA THR A 372 10.19 -10.26 1.14
C THR A 372 10.02 -10.92 2.50
N ASN A 373 9.44 -10.20 3.47
CA ASN A 373 9.12 -10.73 4.80
C ASN A 373 10.30 -11.45 5.46
N SER A 374 11.48 -10.82 5.43
CA SER A 374 12.71 -11.46 5.90
C SER A 374 13.71 -10.49 6.52
N VAL A 375 14.67 -11.02 7.26
CA VAL A 375 15.90 -10.32 7.63
C VAL A 375 17.05 -10.90 6.81
N ALA A 376 17.72 -10.06 6.01
CA ALA A 376 18.95 -10.44 5.33
C ALA A 376 20.12 -10.36 6.32
N VAL A 377 20.94 -11.40 6.33
CA VAL A 377 22.19 -11.46 7.11
C VAL A 377 23.36 -11.25 6.15
N ILE A 378 24.09 -10.16 6.32
CA ILE A 378 25.21 -9.77 5.48
C ILE A 378 26.52 -10.01 6.25
N ALA A 379 27.47 -10.69 5.63
CA ALA A 379 28.83 -10.83 6.17
C ALA A 379 29.66 -9.60 5.78
N LEU A 380 30.20 -8.88 6.78
CA LEU A 380 31.02 -7.68 6.59
C LEU A 380 32.53 -7.95 6.66
N ASN A 381 32.92 -9.11 7.20
CA ASN A 381 34.34 -9.50 7.38
C ASN A 381 34.95 -10.24 6.19
N THR A 382 34.36 -10.10 5.02
CA THR A 382 34.81 -10.71 3.76
C THR A 382 35.41 -9.65 2.85
N ALA A 383 36.13 -10.07 1.82
CA ALA A 383 36.73 -9.15 0.83
C ALA A 383 35.66 -8.35 0.05
N LYS A 384 34.45 -8.91 -0.05
CA LYS A 384 33.27 -8.27 -0.61
C LYS A 384 32.09 -8.62 0.28
N PRO A 385 31.47 -7.65 0.96
CA PRO A 385 30.23 -7.88 1.73
C PRO A 385 29.12 -8.47 0.85
N GLU A 386 28.45 -9.49 1.36
CA GLU A 386 27.34 -10.14 0.65
C GLU A 386 26.33 -10.78 1.62
N VAL A 387 25.11 -10.99 1.14
CA VAL A 387 24.07 -11.74 1.88
C VAL A 387 24.49 -13.19 1.98
N ILE A 388 24.60 -13.69 3.22
CA ILE A 388 24.93 -15.09 3.52
C ILE A 388 23.69 -15.92 3.91
N GLY A 389 22.56 -15.26 4.13
CA GLY A 389 21.30 -15.93 4.42
C GLY A 389 20.15 -14.99 4.64
N LEU A 390 18.93 -15.56 4.61
CA LEU A 390 17.67 -14.88 4.89
C LEU A 390 16.95 -15.58 6.03
N LEU A 391 16.39 -14.81 6.96
CA LEU A 391 15.62 -15.29 8.11
C LEU A 391 14.15 -14.92 7.93
N PRO A 392 13.20 -15.85 8.06
CA PRO A 392 11.78 -15.56 7.90
C PRO A 392 11.26 -14.70 9.05
N THR A 393 10.35 -13.78 8.73
CA THR A 393 9.70 -12.89 9.70
C THR A 393 8.18 -12.95 9.56
N GLY A 394 7.46 -12.13 10.33
CA GLY A 394 6.07 -11.79 10.05
C GLY A 394 5.95 -10.87 8.83
N TYR A 395 4.75 -10.37 8.57
CA TYR A 395 4.47 -9.56 7.40
C TYR A 395 5.07 -8.15 7.57
N TYR A 396 5.87 -7.72 6.61
CA TYR A 396 6.53 -6.45 6.48
C TYR A 396 7.36 -6.06 7.72
N PRO A 397 8.56 -6.62 7.92
CA PRO A 397 9.45 -6.24 9.01
C PRO A 397 9.96 -4.80 8.84
N ASN A 398 9.74 -3.96 9.87
CA ASN A 398 10.06 -2.53 9.87
C ASN A 398 11.33 -2.17 10.63
N SER A 399 11.71 -3.00 11.60
CA SER A 399 12.90 -2.71 12.42
C SER A 399 13.49 -3.98 12.99
N VAL A 400 14.82 -3.99 13.07
CA VAL A 400 15.61 -5.02 13.74
C VAL A 400 16.57 -4.42 14.76
N SER A 401 16.70 -5.09 15.91
CA SER A 401 17.73 -4.82 16.92
C SER A 401 18.42 -6.12 17.33
N VAL A 402 19.62 -6.03 17.86
CA VAL A 402 20.44 -7.16 18.32
C VAL A 402 20.59 -7.06 19.84
N SER A 403 20.51 -8.19 20.56
CA SER A 403 20.81 -8.24 22.00
C SER A 403 22.26 -7.85 22.29
N PRO A 404 22.57 -7.32 23.49
CA PRO A 404 23.93 -6.88 23.83
C PRO A 404 24.97 -7.99 23.79
N ASP A 405 24.58 -9.23 24.00
CA ASP A 405 25.46 -10.40 23.89
C ASP A 405 25.57 -10.95 22.47
N GLY A 406 24.82 -10.38 21.52
CA GLY A 406 24.82 -10.75 20.11
C GLY A 406 24.08 -12.06 19.79
N LYS A 407 23.31 -12.62 20.75
CA LYS A 407 22.68 -13.94 20.57
C LYS A 407 21.24 -13.89 20.09
N MET A 408 20.54 -12.77 20.27
CA MET A 408 19.13 -12.62 19.95
C MET A 408 18.91 -11.50 18.96
N LEU A 409 17.96 -11.70 18.06
CA LEU A 409 17.38 -10.67 17.20
C LEU A 409 15.97 -10.33 17.69
N TYR A 410 15.68 -9.04 17.66
CA TYR A 410 14.38 -8.45 17.97
C TYR A 410 13.85 -7.77 16.72
N VAL A 411 12.80 -8.31 16.14
CA VAL A 411 12.24 -7.80 14.87
C VAL A 411 10.78 -7.42 15.08
N VAL A 412 10.40 -6.24 14.62
CA VAL A 412 9.00 -5.80 14.63
C VAL A 412 8.43 -5.76 13.23
N ASN A 413 7.17 -6.13 13.11
CA ASN A 413 6.46 -6.25 11.85
C ASN A 413 5.29 -5.27 11.80
N GLY A 414 5.07 -4.68 10.63
CA GLY A 414 4.03 -3.67 10.43
C GLY A 414 2.63 -4.27 10.27
N LYS A 415 2.51 -5.39 9.55
CA LYS A 415 1.22 -5.91 9.10
C LYS A 415 0.91 -7.35 9.57
N SER A 416 1.59 -7.91 10.45
CA SER A 416 1.78 -9.33 10.84
C SER A 416 0.65 -10.33 10.65
N MET A 417 -0.59 -9.91 10.66
CA MET A 417 -1.78 -10.75 10.52
C MET A 417 -2.81 -10.01 9.65
N PRO A 418 -2.50 -9.71 8.38
CA PRO A 418 -3.52 -9.21 7.48
C PRO A 418 -4.47 -10.35 7.16
N GLY A 419 -5.77 -10.21 7.11
CA GLY A 419 -6.63 -11.30 6.65
C GLY A 419 -6.13 -12.76 6.81
N PRO A 420 -6.90 -13.74 6.68
CA PRO A 420 -8.34 -13.69 6.56
C PRO A 420 -8.94 -12.91 7.73
N ASN A 421 -10.18 -12.47 7.61
CA ASN A 421 -10.88 -11.84 8.72
C ASN A 421 -10.70 -12.73 9.97
N PRO A 422 -9.91 -12.31 10.98
CA PRO A 422 -9.46 -13.23 12.02
C PRO A 422 -10.58 -13.71 12.94
N CYS A 423 -11.74 -13.09 12.85
CA CYS A 423 -12.92 -13.45 13.61
C CYS A 423 -14.01 -14.12 12.75
N ASN A 424 -13.66 -14.55 11.54
CA ASN A 424 -14.58 -15.24 10.65
C ASN A 424 -14.86 -16.68 11.12
N GLU A 425 -16.13 -17.09 11.16
CA GLU A 425 -16.57 -18.41 11.61
C GLU A 425 -16.10 -19.60 10.77
N LYS A 426 -15.73 -19.38 9.50
CA LYS A 426 -15.11 -20.43 8.69
C LYS A 426 -13.84 -20.99 9.31
N LEU A 427 -13.22 -20.20 10.13
CA LEU A 427 -12.05 -20.55 10.91
C LEU A 427 -12.40 -20.95 12.34
N ALA A 428 -13.65 -21.37 12.60
CA ALA A 428 -14.19 -21.58 13.94
C ALA A 428 -13.32 -22.53 14.83
N ALA A 429 -12.57 -23.44 14.24
CA ALA A 429 -11.60 -24.24 14.97
C ALA A 429 -10.36 -23.44 15.42
N ASP A 430 -10.08 -22.31 14.75
CA ASP A 430 -8.89 -21.49 14.90
C ASP A 430 -9.20 -20.02 15.26
N VAL A 431 -10.50 -19.67 15.46
CA VAL A 431 -10.89 -18.32 15.90
C VAL A 431 -10.18 -18.01 17.20
N PRO A 432 -9.34 -16.96 17.24
CA PRO A 432 -8.64 -16.61 18.46
C PRO A 432 -9.62 -16.35 19.60
N ALA A 433 -9.34 -16.89 20.79
CA ALA A 433 -10.13 -16.57 22.00
C ALA A 433 -10.16 -15.07 22.32
N SER A 434 -9.32 -14.29 21.63
CA SER A 434 -9.23 -12.84 21.66
C SER A 434 -10.31 -12.13 20.86
N CYS A 435 -11.07 -12.79 20.00
CA CYS A 435 -12.17 -12.14 19.28
C CYS A 435 -13.27 -11.71 20.25
N THR A 436 -13.38 -10.40 20.41
CA THR A 436 -14.39 -9.79 21.29
C THR A 436 -15.55 -9.22 20.46
N PRO A 437 -16.74 -9.00 21.05
CA PRO A 437 -17.82 -8.37 20.33
C PRO A 437 -17.48 -7.03 19.67
N LEU A 438 -16.59 -6.24 20.26
CA LEU A 438 -16.17 -4.95 19.68
C LEU A 438 -15.33 -5.11 18.41
N GLN A 439 -14.52 -6.16 18.31
CA GLN A 439 -13.76 -6.47 17.10
C GLN A 439 -14.65 -6.99 15.96
N HIS A 440 -15.79 -7.56 16.30
CA HIS A 440 -16.74 -8.10 15.34
C HIS A 440 -17.50 -7.05 14.52
N TYR A 441 -17.47 -5.80 14.95
CA TYR A 441 -18.17 -4.70 14.26
C TYR A 441 -17.32 -4.02 13.19
N ASN A 442 -16.12 -4.49 12.97
CA ASN A 442 -15.18 -3.82 12.10
C ASN A 442 -14.66 -4.78 11.03
N GLN A 443 -15.03 -4.48 9.79
CA GLN A 443 -14.54 -5.17 8.59
C GLN A 443 -13.42 -4.38 7.90
N TYR A 444 -13.12 -3.16 8.37
CA TYR A 444 -12.14 -2.29 7.75
C TYR A 444 -10.74 -2.88 7.81
N ILE A 445 -10.13 -3.01 6.64
CA ILE A 445 -8.89 -3.76 6.46
C ILE A 445 -7.71 -3.27 7.32
N LEU A 446 -7.56 -1.96 7.50
CA LEU A 446 -6.50 -1.40 8.34
C LEU A 446 -6.71 -1.71 9.84
N GLN A 447 -7.93 -1.97 10.25
CA GLN A 447 -8.23 -2.46 11.60
C GLN A 447 -7.88 -3.96 11.76
N LEU A 448 -7.89 -4.71 10.66
CA LEU A 448 -7.50 -6.12 10.64
C LEU A 448 -5.98 -6.30 10.58
N SER A 449 -5.25 -5.32 10.05
CA SER A 449 -3.79 -5.33 9.96
C SER A 449 -3.16 -5.07 11.33
N LYS A 450 -2.48 -6.08 11.90
CA LYS A 450 -1.92 -6.02 13.25
C LYS A 450 -0.41 -6.17 13.24
N ALA A 451 0.25 -5.46 14.14
CA ALA A 451 1.69 -5.58 14.36
C ALA A 451 2.06 -6.89 15.06
N GLY A 452 3.32 -7.27 14.95
CA GLY A 452 3.89 -8.39 15.67
C GLY A 452 5.33 -8.13 16.12
N PHE A 453 5.70 -8.80 17.18
CA PHE A 453 7.05 -8.78 17.73
C PHE A 453 7.66 -10.18 17.67
N LEU A 454 8.68 -10.33 16.85
CA LEU A 454 9.45 -11.54 16.66
C LEU A 454 10.75 -11.47 17.47
N THR A 455 10.98 -12.46 18.31
CA THR A 455 12.27 -12.68 18.97
C THR A 455 12.84 -14.01 18.47
N MET A 456 14.09 -14.01 18.03
CA MET A 456 14.73 -15.26 17.60
C MET A 456 16.20 -15.31 18.01
N PRO A 457 16.73 -16.48 18.40
CA PRO A 457 18.17 -16.68 18.51
C PRO A 457 18.83 -16.42 17.14
N VAL A 458 20.03 -15.85 17.13
CA VAL A 458 20.83 -15.74 15.92
C VAL A 458 21.17 -17.17 15.44
N PRO A 459 20.68 -17.59 14.26
CA PRO A 459 20.85 -18.95 13.81
C PRO A 459 22.31 -19.33 13.51
N ALA A 460 22.67 -20.59 13.72
CA ALA A 460 23.92 -21.16 13.25
C ALA A 460 23.97 -21.18 11.70
N THR A 461 25.16 -21.34 11.15
CA THR A 461 25.36 -21.27 9.68
C THR A 461 24.57 -22.34 8.94
N GLU A 462 24.50 -23.53 9.49
CA GLU A 462 23.76 -24.67 8.90
C GLU A 462 22.25 -24.42 8.92
N GLU A 463 21.73 -23.84 10.00
CA GLU A 463 20.31 -23.47 10.13
C GLU A 463 19.95 -22.34 9.16
N MET A 464 20.86 -21.41 8.95
CA MET A 464 20.67 -20.25 8.07
C MET A 464 20.42 -20.64 6.61
N GLU A 465 21.09 -21.68 6.12
CA GLU A 465 20.86 -22.21 4.76
C GLU A 465 19.43 -22.77 4.62
N GLU A 466 18.93 -23.49 5.62
CA GLU A 466 17.59 -24.06 5.63
C GLU A 466 16.53 -22.95 5.70
N LEU A 467 16.74 -21.94 6.56
CA LEU A 467 15.87 -20.78 6.67
C LEU A 467 15.85 -19.93 5.38
N THR A 468 16.99 -19.81 4.69
CA THR A 468 17.07 -19.13 3.39
C THR A 468 16.23 -19.84 2.33
N ARG A 469 16.28 -21.20 2.28
CA ARG A 469 15.40 -21.97 1.39
C ARG A 469 13.92 -21.77 1.73
N LEU A 470 13.59 -21.68 3.02
CA LEU A 470 12.25 -21.43 3.46
C LEU A 470 11.76 -20.04 3.03
N VAL A 471 12.57 -18.99 3.20
CA VAL A 471 12.24 -17.64 2.71
C VAL A 471 12.07 -17.64 1.19
N ALA A 472 12.94 -18.34 0.45
CA ALA A 472 12.81 -18.50 -0.99
C ALA A 472 11.50 -19.22 -1.39
N HIS A 473 11.09 -20.23 -0.63
CA HIS A 473 9.80 -20.89 -0.81
C HIS A 473 8.65 -19.97 -0.51
N ASN A 474 8.70 -19.24 0.60
CA ASN A 474 7.65 -18.32 1.05
C ASN A 474 7.36 -17.21 0.03
N ASN A 475 8.39 -16.78 -0.71
CA ASN A 475 8.32 -15.76 -1.74
C ASN A 475 8.24 -16.34 -3.17
N HIS A 476 7.98 -17.63 -3.31
CA HIS A 476 7.88 -18.31 -4.59
C HIS A 476 9.13 -18.25 -5.47
N PHE A 477 10.30 -17.90 -4.95
CA PHE A 477 11.54 -17.71 -5.73
C PHE A 477 12.03 -18.95 -6.48
N SER A 478 11.49 -20.12 -6.16
CA SER A 478 11.70 -21.37 -6.88
C SER A 478 10.63 -21.67 -7.93
N PHE A 479 9.68 -20.74 -8.13
CA PHE A 479 8.62 -20.92 -9.11
C PHE A 479 9.20 -21.01 -10.52
N HIS A 480 8.79 -22.05 -11.22
CA HIS A 480 9.06 -22.22 -12.65
C HIS A 480 7.72 -22.44 -13.36
N GLU A 481 7.41 -21.53 -14.23
CA GLU A 481 6.22 -21.61 -15.04
C GLU A 481 6.14 -22.98 -15.75
N SER A 482 4.98 -23.63 -15.67
CA SER A 482 4.78 -24.93 -16.32
C SER A 482 4.86 -24.83 -17.83
N ALA A 483 5.19 -25.93 -18.51
CA ALA A 483 5.17 -25.97 -19.99
C ALA A 483 3.78 -25.66 -20.55
N ARG A 484 2.71 -26.01 -19.80
CA ARG A 484 1.33 -25.73 -20.17
C ARG A 484 1.05 -24.23 -20.11
N ASP A 485 1.48 -23.56 -19.02
CA ASP A 485 1.27 -22.13 -18.82
C ASP A 485 2.04 -21.31 -19.86
N ARG A 486 3.34 -21.59 -20.04
CA ARG A 486 4.13 -20.99 -21.13
C ARG A 486 3.49 -21.17 -22.50
N SER A 487 2.94 -22.36 -22.80
CA SER A 487 2.27 -22.61 -24.07
C SER A 487 0.99 -21.81 -24.24
N MET A 488 0.23 -21.59 -23.13
CA MET A 488 -0.97 -20.76 -23.16
C MET A 488 -0.61 -19.29 -23.32
N MET A 489 0.32 -18.77 -22.53
CA MET A 489 0.74 -17.36 -22.63
C MET A 489 1.35 -17.05 -23.99
N ALA A 490 2.21 -17.90 -24.53
CA ALA A 490 2.75 -17.75 -25.89
C ALA A 490 1.66 -17.83 -26.98
N PHE A 491 0.58 -18.57 -26.75
CA PHE A 491 -0.57 -18.57 -27.65
C PHE A 491 -1.31 -17.24 -27.58
N LEU A 492 -1.63 -16.74 -26.37
CA LEU A 492 -2.33 -15.47 -26.19
C LEU A 492 -1.53 -14.29 -26.75
N HIS A 493 -0.24 -14.20 -26.47
CA HIS A 493 0.65 -13.17 -27.03
C HIS A 493 0.60 -13.07 -28.57
N ARG A 494 0.48 -14.21 -29.26
CA ARG A 494 0.35 -14.20 -30.75
C ARG A 494 -0.99 -13.69 -31.24
N HIS A 495 -2.07 -13.91 -30.47
CA HIS A 495 -3.44 -13.66 -30.95
C HIS A 495 -4.04 -12.37 -30.40
N ILE A 496 -3.66 -11.97 -29.20
CA ILE A 496 -4.09 -10.73 -28.56
C ILE A 496 -3.13 -9.61 -28.92
N LYS A 497 -3.66 -8.46 -29.26
CA LYS A 497 -2.91 -7.29 -29.69
C LYS A 497 -3.18 -6.07 -28.82
N HIS A 498 -4.30 -6.09 -28.11
CA HIS A 498 -4.78 -4.97 -27.30
C HIS A 498 -5.24 -5.49 -25.95
N ILE A 499 -4.88 -4.76 -24.90
CA ILE A 499 -5.41 -4.93 -23.55
C ILE A 499 -6.07 -3.62 -23.14
N ILE A 500 -7.30 -3.72 -22.64
CA ILE A 500 -7.98 -2.65 -21.92
C ILE A 500 -7.97 -3.05 -20.46
N TYR A 501 -7.28 -2.28 -19.63
CA TYR A 501 -7.17 -2.49 -18.21
C TYR A 501 -8.04 -1.48 -17.47
N ILE A 502 -9.08 -1.95 -16.79
CA ILE A 502 -10.05 -1.15 -16.08
C ILE A 502 -9.79 -1.32 -14.59
N ILE A 503 -9.55 -0.21 -13.87
CA ILE A 503 -9.51 -0.19 -12.41
C ILE A 503 -10.77 0.51 -11.91
N ARG A 504 -11.43 -0.13 -10.95
CA ARG A 504 -12.61 0.29 -10.20
C ARG A 504 -12.24 0.54 -8.74
N GLU A 505 -13.21 0.86 -7.88
CA GLU A 505 -12.95 1.39 -6.53
C GLU A 505 -13.73 0.67 -5.43
N ASN A 506 -13.00 -0.01 -4.57
CA ASN A 506 -13.26 -0.37 -3.18
C ASN A 506 -14.47 -1.30 -2.94
N ARG A 507 -14.60 -2.44 -3.68
CA ARG A 507 -15.67 -3.41 -3.40
C ARG A 507 -15.14 -4.82 -3.16
N THR A 508 -15.72 -5.49 -2.16
CA THR A 508 -15.46 -6.91 -1.92
C THR A 508 -16.26 -7.79 -2.87
N TYR A 509 -15.83 -9.04 -3.03
CA TYR A 509 -16.55 -10.03 -3.83
C TYR A 509 -17.99 -10.22 -3.34
N ASP A 510 -18.22 -10.36 -2.03
CA ASP A 510 -19.57 -10.60 -1.50
C ASP A 510 -20.48 -9.38 -1.64
N GLN A 511 -19.97 -8.16 -1.53
CA GLN A 511 -20.80 -6.95 -1.72
C GLN A 511 -21.45 -6.91 -3.10
N ILE A 512 -20.75 -7.39 -4.13
CA ILE A 512 -21.19 -7.34 -5.52
C ILE A 512 -21.73 -8.69 -5.99
N LEU A 513 -20.93 -9.77 -5.92
CA LEU A 513 -21.24 -11.08 -6.48
C LEU A 513 -21.75 -12.11 -5.45
N GLY A 514 -21.96 -11.70 -4.20
CA GLY A 514 -22.45 -12.61 -3.17
C GLY A 514 -23.72 -13.35 -3.55
N ASP A 515 -24.61 -12.73 -4.35
CA ASP A 515 -25.88 -13.30 -4.84
C ASP A 515 -25.79 -13.90 -6.25
N LEU A 516 -24.59 -14.13 -6.82
CA LEU A 516 -24.40 -14.71 -8.16
C LEU A 516 -25.06 -16.09 -8.33
N GLY A 517 -25.10 -16.87 -7.24
CA GLY A 517 -25.71 -18.21 -7.22
C GLY A 517 -24.79 -19.35 -7.61
N GLU A 518 -23.55 -19.07 -8.02
CA GLU A 518 -22.44 -20.00 -8.20
C GLU A 518 -21.18 -19.44 -7.57
N GLY A 519 -20.09 -20.18 -7.50
CA GLY A 519 -18.87 -19.79 -6.81
C GLY A 519 -19.04 -19.79 -5.29
N ASN A 520 -18.17 -19.04 -4.61
CA ASN A 520 -18.11 -18.96 -3.15
C ASN A 520 -18.64 -17.61 -2.64
N GLY A 521 -19.87 -17.21 -3.04
CA GLY A 521 -20.54 -15.98 -2.59
C GLY A 521 -21.46 -16.18 -1.40
N ASP A 522 -21.65 -15.14 -0.57
CA ASP A 522 -22.67 -15.08 0.46
C ASP A 522 -23.74 -14.03 0.12
N PRO A 523 -24.96 -14.45 -0.29
CA PRO A 523 -26.02 -13.51 -0.65
C PRO A 523 -26.54 -12.68 0.54
N ALA A 524 -26.18 -13.03 1.78
CA ALA A 524 -26.54 -12.22 2.94
C ALA A 524 -25.71 -10.93 3.03
N LEU A 525 -24.55 -10.88 2.35
CA LEU A 525 -23.62 -9.76 2.31
C LEU A 525 -23.69 -8.94 1.02
N ALA A 526 -24.52 -9.35 0.05
CA ALA A 526 -24.65 -8.68 -1.25
C ALA A 526 -25.41 -7.35 -1.12
N GLU A 527 -24.72 -6.28 -0.71
CA GLU A 527 -25.28 -4.94 -0.61
C GLU A 527 -25.68 -4.38 -1.98
N PHE A 528 -24.88 -4.68 -2.99
CA PHE A 528 -25.03 -4.18 -4.35
C PHE A 528 -25.21 -5.32 -5.37
N GLY A 529 -25.96 -6.33 -4.99
CA GLY A 529 -26.20 -7.52 -5.82
C GLY A 529 -26.80 -7.21 -7.20
N LYS A 530 -27.24 -8.25 -7.89
CA LYS A 530 -27.65 -8.25 -9.32
C LYS A 530 -28.61 -7.12 -9.74
N THR A 531 -29.41 -6.57 -8.83
CA THR A 531 -30.31 -5.44 -9.14
C THR A 531 -29.53 -4.19 -9.54
N TYR A 532 -28.40 -3.94 -8.89
CA TYR A 532 -27.54 -2.79 -9.14
C TYR A 532 -26.44 -3.11 -10.16
N THR A 533 -26.00 -4.36 -10.20
CA THR A 533 -24.84 -4.80 -10.98
C THR A 533 -25.13 -5.91 -11.99
N PRO A 534 -26.19 -5.75 -12.85
CA PRO A 534 -26.58 -6.81 -13.78
C PRO A 534 -25.51 -7.12 -14.85
N ASN A 535 -24.61 -6.17 -15.19
CA ASN A 535 -23.63 -6.37 -16.23
C ASN A 535 -22.43 -7.20 -15.72
N VAL A 536 -21.85 -6.86 -14.56
CA VAL A 536 -20.74 -7.66 -14.01
C VAL A 536 -21.21 -9.04 -13.56
N HIS A 537 -22.47 -9.22 -13.09
CA HIS A 537 -23.07 -10.54 -12.90
C HIS A 537 -23.13 -11.35 -14.20
N ARG A 538 -23.50 -10.72 -15.30
CA ARG A 538 -23.52 -11.38 -16.61
C ARG A 538 -22.12 -11.68 -17.14
N VAL A 539 -21.14 -10.85 -16.81
CA VAL A 539 -19.74 -11.11 -17.12
C VAL A 539 -19.25 -12.34 -16.35
N ALA A 540 -19.43 -12.37 -15.03
CA ALA A 540 -19.04 -13.52 -14.21
C ALA A 540 -19.72 -14.80 -14.70
N TRP A 541 -21.03 -14.77 -14.94
CA TRP A 541 -21.80 -15.91 -15.40
C TRP A 541 -21.44 -16.38 -16.83
N ASN A 542 -21.26 -15.44 -17.77
CA ASN A 542 -21.02 -15.81 -19.18
C ASN A 542 -19.57 -16.21 -19.45
N PHE A 543 -18.62 -15.71 -18.67
CA PHE A 543 -17.20 -15.97 -18.82
C PHE A 543 -16.68 -16.76 -17.61
N VAL A 544 -15.93 -16.12 -16.76
CA VAL A 544 -15.30 -16.76 -15.60
C VAL A 544 -15.66 -16.01 -14.33
N ASP A 545 -16.22 -16.74 -13.37
CA ASP A 545 -16.32 -16.31 -11.98
C ASP A 545 -14.98 -16.62 -11.27
N LEU A 546 -14.31 -15.58 -10.77
CA LEU A 546 -13.07 -15.66 -9.99
C LEU A 546 -13.39 -15.56 -8.50
N ASP A 547 -13.99 -16.59 -7.93
CA ASP A 547 -14.52 -16.61 -6.57
C ASP A 547 -13.45 -16.63 -5.46
N ASN A 548 -12.17 -16.61 -5.86
CA ASN A 548 -11.02 -16.67 -4.96
C ASN A 548 -9.91 -15.71 -5.44
N PHE A 549 -10.30 -14.48 -5.83
CA PHE A 549 -9.40 -13.41 -6.22
C PHE A 549 -9.21 -12.43 -5.06
N TYR A 550 -8.00 -11.90 -4.91
CA TYR A 550 -7.62 -11.01 -3.82
C TYR A 550 -6.97 -9.74 -4.36
N ASP A 551 -7.47 -8.59 -3.96
CA ASP A 551 -6.70 -7.37 -4.10
C ASP A 551 -5.50 -7.43 -3.14
N THR A 552 -4.34 -7.04 -3.66
CA THR A 552 -3.11 -7.15 -2.89
C THR A 552 -3.03 -6.08 -1.81
N ALA A 553 -3.69 -4.97 -2.06
CA ALA A 553 -3.68 -3.77 -1.24
C ALA A 553 -4.73 -3.77 -0.12
N GLU A 554 -4.52 -2.92 0.85
CA GLU A 554 -5.44 -2.68 1.96
C GLU A 554 -6.45 -1.55 1.66
N VAL A 555 -6.01 -0.49 1.00
CA VAL A 555 -6.77 0.74 0.68
C VAL A 555 -6.20 1.38 -0.58
N SER A 556 -6.92 2.34 -1.19
CA SER A 556 -6.51 2.96 -2.47
C SER A 556 -5.10 3.58 -2.43
N GLY A 557 -4.63 4.05 -1.27
CA GLY A 557 -3.26 4.53 -1.10
C GLY A 557 -2.19 3.53 -1.52
N ASN A 558 -2.38 2.23 -1.31
CA ASN A 558 -1.50 1.21 -1.87
C ASN A 558 -2.15 0.39 -2.99
N GLY A 559 -3.46 0.51 -3.18
CA GLY A 559 -4.19 -0.08 -4.29
C GLY A 559 -3.64 0.32 -5.65
N TRP A 560 -3.46 1.61 -5.85
CA TRP A 560 -2.90 2.16 -7.07
C TRP A 560 -1.46 1.71 -7.34
N PRO A 561 -0.49 1.75 -6.40
CA PRO A 561 0.81 1.13 -6.59
C PRO A 561 0.74 -0.37 -6.91
N TRP A 562 0.01 -1.17 -6.14
CA TRP A 562 -0.09 -2.60 -6.38
C TRP A 562 -0.73 -2.95 -7.73
N SER A 563 -1.81 -2.26 -8.11
CA SER A 563 -2.52 -2.51 -9.37
C SER A 563 -1.78 -1.99 -10.62
N THR A 564 -0.79 -1.12 -10.45
CA THR A 564 -0.06 -0.51 -11.58
C THR A 564 1.42 -0.86 -11.64
N SER A 565 2.00 -1.40 -10.56
CA SER A 565 3.43 -1.76 -10.53
C SER A 565 3.75 -3.09 -9.83
N ALA A 566 2.74 -3.84 -9.38
CA ALA A 566 2.90 -5.09 -8.63
C ALA A 566 3.75 -4.96 -7.35
N ARG A 567 3.90 -3.77 -6.81
CA ARG A 567 4.61 -3.49 -5.55
C ARG A 567 4.22 -2.13 -4.97
N GLU A 568 4.55 -1.96 -3.71
CA GLU A 568 4.47 -0.70 -2.98
C GLU A 568 5.87 -0.29 -2.50
N SER A 569 6.15 1.02 -2.38
CA SER A 569 7.37 1.53 -1.77
C SER A 569 7.34 1.40 -0.24
N ASP A 570 8.50 1.41 0.42
CA ASP A 570 8.57 1.40 1.88
C ASP A 570 7.92 2.64 2.49
N TYR A 571 8.08 3.81 1.85
CA TYR A 571 7.36 5.02 2.24
C TYR A 571 5.84 4.80 2.24
N GLY A 572 5.30 4.26 1.15
CA GLY A 572 3.87 3.97 1.03
C GLY A 572 3.38 3.09 2.17
N THR A 573 3.99 1.93 2.37
CA THR A 573 3.63 0.98 3.42
C THR A 573 3.64 1.59 4.83
N LYS A 574 4.64 2.43 5.15
CA LYS A 574 4.79 3.05 6.48
C LYS A 574 3.87 4.25 6.68
N ALA A 575 3.67 5.05 5.64
CA ALA A 575 2.89 6.28 5.72
C ALA A 575 1.38 6.03 5.72
N LEU A 576 0.92 5.01 5.04
CA LEU A 576 -0.48 4.71 4.82
C LEU A 576 -1.31 4.56 6.12
N PRO A 577 -0.92 3.75 7.12
CA PRO A 577 -1.71 3.64 8.34
C PRO A 577 -1.83 4.97 9.10
N VAL A 578 -0.79 5.79 9.06
CA VAL A 578 -0.74 7.11 9.72
C VAL A 578 -1.65 8.10 9.01
N ASN A 579 -1.59 8.14 7.66
CA ASN A 579 -2.42 9.01 6.84
C ASN A 579 -3.91 8.69 7.01
N TYR A 580 -4.27 7.41 6.87
CA TYR A 580 -5.67 6.97 6.99
C TYR A 580 -6.22 7.08 8.42
N ALA A 581 -5.37 7.09 9.45
CA ALA A 581 -5.77 7.41 10.81
C ALA A 581 -5.98 8.93 11.05
N GLY A 582 -5.75 9.77 10.06
CA GLY A 582 -5.82 11.23 10.18
C GLY A 582 -4.68 11.84 11.02
N ARG A 583 -3.57 11.10 11.21
CA ARG A 583 -2.42 11.46 12.05
C ARG A 583 -1.30 12.13 11.25
N GLY A 584 -1.65 12.93 10.25
CA GLY A 584 -0.68 13.58 9.37
C GLY A 584 -0.34 12.72 8.16
N LEU A 585 0.78 13.04 7.52
CA LEU A 585 1.18 12.57 6.22
C LEU A 585 0.16 12.90 5.12
N SER A 586 0.58 12.92 3.88
CA SER A 586 -0.26 13.28 2.75
C SER A 586 -0.46 12.09 1.82
N TYR A 587 -1.53 12.14 1.04
CA TYR A 587 -1.82 11.15 0.01
C TYR A 587 -0.93 11.44 -1.22
N ASP A 588 0.19 10.72 -1.34
CA ASP A 588 1.21 10.97 -2.37
C ASP A 588 1.27 9.87 -3.45
N TRP A 589 0.47 8.81 -3.32
CA TRP A 589 0.65 7.56 -4.07
C TRP A 589 0.32 7.65 -5.56
N GLU A 590 -0.65 8.46 -5.93
CA GLU A 590 -0.99 8.72 -7.33
C GLU A 590 -0.28 9.97 -7.90
N GLY A 591 0.80 10.39 -7.29
CA GLY A 591 1.51 11.62 -7.67
C GLY A 591 0.73 12.89 -7.37
N THR A 592 -0.25 12.83 -6.47
CA THR A 592 -1.01 14.00 -5.99
C THR A 592 -0.25 14.76 -4.90
N ASN A 593 -0.86 15.83 -4.37
CA ASN A 593 -0.34 16.66 -3.32
C ASN A 593 1.07 17.19 -3.65
N ARG A 594 2.11 16.88 -2.88
CA ARG A 594 3.47 17.43 -3.04
C ARG A 594 4.20 16.94 -4.31
N ASN A 595 3.67 15.96 -5.00
CA ASN A 595 4.31 15.39 -6.19
C ASN A 595 3.94 16.08 -7.52
N VAL A 596 3.00 17.00 -7.53
CA VAL A 596 2.68 17.81 -8.72
C VAL A 596 3.86 18.72 -9.06
N ASN A 597 4.14 18.91 -10.34
CA ASN A 597 5.35 19.60 -10.86
C ASN A 597 6.67 18.82 -10.67
N VAL A 598 6.59 17.54 -10.35
CA VAL A 598 7.74 16.65 -10.25
C VAL A 598 8.61 16.73 -11.51
N GLY A 599 9.91 16.81 -11.33
CA GLY A 599 10.89 16.90 -12.43
C GLY A 599 10.98 18.24 -13.12
N ILE A 600 10.21 19.26 -12.70
CA ILE A 600 10.23 20.63 -13.30
C ILE A 600 11.02 21.58 -12.40
N ALA A 601 12.33 21.62 -12.57
CA ALA A 601 13.23 22.39 -11.72
C ALA A 601 13.05 23.92 -11.84
N SER A 602 12.74 24.46 -13.03
CA SER A 602 12.67 25.89 -13.23
C SER A 602 11.29 26.48 -12.91
N LEU A 603 11.25 27.63 -12.24
CA LEU A 603 10.01 28.38 -11.99
C LEU A 603 9.25 28.70 -13.30
N ALA A 604 9.96 29.03 -14.37
CA ALA A 604 9.34 29.29 -15.67
C ALA A 604 8.64 28.02 -16.21
N GLY A 605 9.26 26.84 -16.06
CA GLY A 605 8.67 25.56 -16.42
C GLY A 605 7.46 25.25 -15.56
N ARG A 606 7.52 25.48 -14.25
CA ARG A 606 6.38 25.29 -13.34
C ARG A 606 5.22 26.21 -13.67
N LYS A 607 5.49 27.48 -13.97
CA LYS A 607 4.47 28.43 -14.44
C LYS A 607 3.82 28.01 -15.75
N ALA A 608 4.57 27.40 -16.64
CA ALA A 608 4.03 26.90 -17.91
C ALA A 608 3.20 25.62 -17.69
N ALA A 609 3.68 24.69 -16.87
CA ALA A 609 3.01 23.42 -16.58
C ALA A 609 1.81 23.60 -15.67
N ASN A 610 1.94 24.41 -14.62
CA ASN A 610 0.92 24.63 -13.61
C ASN A 610 0.83 26.13 -13.25
N PRO A 611 0.16 26.94 -14.08
CA PRO A 611 0.08 28.40 -13.87
C PRO A 611 -0.68 28.79 -12.59
N LEU A 612 -1.37 27.84 -11.96
CA LEU A 612 -2.20 28.11 -10.80
C LEU A 612 -1.39 28.24 -9.51
N TYR A 613 -0.43 27.35 -9.31
CA TYR A 613 0.38 27.30 -8.10
C TYR A 613 1.83 26.91 -8.39
N PRO A 614 2.52 27.73 -9.19
CA PRO A 614 3.90 27.41 -9.57
C PRO A 614 4.89 27.46 -8.40
N ASP A 615 4.55 28.21 -7.36
CA ASP A 615 5.36 28.47 -6.18
C ASP A 615 4.75 27.90 -4.89
N ASP A 616 3.77 26.98 -5.00
CA ASP A 616 3.19 26.33 -3.83
C ASP A 616 4.29 25.52 -3.13
N PRO A 617 4.54 25.76 -1.84
CA PRO A 617 5.59 25.06 -1.10
C PRO A 617 5.34 23.56 -0.93
N ASN A 618 4.09 23.10 -1.17
CA ASN A 618 3.78 21.67 -1.19
C ASN A 618 4.08 21.01 -2.54
N LEU A 619 4.35 21.80 -3.59
CA LEU A 619 4.70 21.31 -4.92
C LEU A 619 6.22 21.44 -5.12
N LEU A 620 6.96 20.53 -4.56
CA LEU A 620 8.43 20.58 -4.52
C LEU A 620 9.03 20.44 -5.92
N PRO A 621 9.87 21.38 -6.34
CA PRO A 621 10.43 21.34 -7.69
C PRO A 621 11.64 20.41 -7.81
N GLY A 622 11.82 19.83 -8.97
CA GLY A 622 13.05 19.10 -9.31
C GLY A 622 13.22 17.72 -8.70
N THR A 623 12.21 17.22 -8.00
CA THR A 623 12.29 15.94 -7.30
C THR A 623 11.39 14.87 -7.91
N GLY A 624 11.58 13.65 -7.46
CA GLY A 624 10.76 12.52 -7.85
C GLY A 624 9.50 12.34 -6.99
N ASN A 625 8.66 11.40 -7.37
CA ASN A 625 7.59 10.88 -6.54
C ASN A 625 8.17 9.82 -5.59
N VAL A 626 8.11 10.04 -4.28
CA VAL A 626 8.67 9.12 -3.27
C VAL A 626 7.95 7.78 -3.24
N ALA A 627 6.69 7.74 -3.65
CA ALA A 627 5.91 6.50 -3.74
C ALA A 627 6.10 5.76 -5.08
N ALA A 628 6.74 6.37 -6.09
CA ALA A 628 6.91 5.74 -7.39
C ALA A 628 8.01 4.67 -7.37
N PRO A 629 7.72 3.47 -7.92
CA PRO A 629 8.71 2.40 -8.01
C PRO A 629 9.74 2.66 -9.12
N ASP A 630 10.95 2.15 -8.93
CA ASP A 630 11.96 2.14 -9.99
C ASP A 630 11.73 0.98 -10.96
N GLY A 631 12.15 1.17 -12.19
CA GLY A 631 12.10 0.14 -13.21
C GLY A 631 13.13 -0.97 -12.97
N PRO A 632 12.96 -2.15 -13.59
CA PRO A 632 13.75 -3.35 -13.30
C PRO A 632 15.26 -3.21 -13.61
N HIS A 633 15.67 -2.19 -14.31
CA HIS A 633 17.08 -1.94 -14.64
C HIS A 633 17.56 -0.60 -14.06
N GLY A 634 17.02 -0.16 -12.90
CA GLY A 634 17.40 1.08 -12.25
C GLY A 634 16.89 2.33 -12.98
N GLN A 635 15.82 2.22 -13.78
CA GLN A 635 15.18 3.42 -14.33
C GLN A 635 14.39 4.10 -13.21
N VAL A 636 14.94 5.19 -12.71
CA VAL A 636 14.39 5.93 -11.57
C VAL A 636 12.94 6.30 -11.81
N GLN A 637 12.06 5.83 -10.92
CA GLN A 637 10.61 6.11 -10.91
C GLN A 637 9.85 5.72 -12.19
N ARG A 638 10.35 4.72 -12.92
CA ARG A 638 9.75 4.17 -14.15
C ARG A 638 9.45 2.68 -14.03
N GLY A 639 8.88 2.28 -12.90
CA GLY A 639 8.53 0.91 -12.61
C GLY A 639 7.05 0.57 -12.82
N TYR A 640 6.27 1.44 -13.38
CA TYR A 640 4.86 1.18 -13.66
C TYR A 640 4.64 0.36 -14.93
N LEU A 641 3.46 -0.24 -15.04
CA LEU A 641 3.02 -1.05 -16.18
C LEU A 641 3.12 -0.27 -17.52
N TRP A 642 2.72 1.00 -17.53
CA TRP A 642 2.86 1.86 -18.71
C TRP A 642 4.31 2.12 -19.10
N ASP A 643 5.20 2.24 -18.13
CA ASP A 643 6.63 2.40 -18.42
C ASP A 643 7.21 1.13 -19.05
N ALA A 644 6.80 -0.04 -18.55
CA ALA A 644 7.20 -1.31 -19.15
C ALA A 644 6.68 -1.46 -20.58
N ALA A 645 5.43 -1.07 -20.83
CA ALA A 645 4.86 -1.06 -22.18
C ALA A 645 5.60 -0.09 -23.11
N LEU A 646 5.90 1.13 -22.65
CA LEU A 646 6.65 2.13 -23.43
C LEU A 646 8.08 1.65 -23.72
N ARG A 647 8.77 1.03 -22.76
CA ARG A 647 10.10 0.43 -22.99
C ARG A 647 10.07 -0.67 -24.05
N ALA A 648 8.98 -1.42 -24.14
CA ALA A 648 8.78 -2.44 -25.16
C ALA A 648 8.34 -1.86 -26.52
N GLY A 649 8.18 -0.54 -26.63
CA GLY A 649 7.73 0.13 -27.86
C GLY A 649 6.25 -0.03 -28.15
N LEU A 650 5.45 -0.37 -27.16
CA LEU A 650 3.99 -0.50 -27.28
C LEU A 650 3.31 0.87 -27.21
N SER A 651 2.21 1.02 -27.92
CA SER A 651 1.36 2.21 -27.80
C SER A 651 0.47 2.10 -26.57
N ILE A 652 0.30 3.22 -25.87
CA ILE A 652 -0.54 3.32 -24.68
C ILE A 652 -1.54 4.46 -24.79
N ARG A 653 -2.64 4.39 -24.05
CA ARG A 653 -3.57 5.49 -23.82
C ARG A 653 -4.07 5.47 -22.38
N ASN A 654 -4.12 6.64 -21.75
CA ASN A 654 -4.55 6.82 -20.38
C ASN A 654 -5.88 7.58 -20.30
N TYR A 655 -6.84 6.97 -19.61
CA TYR A 655 -8.15 7.50 -19.29
C TYR A 655 -8.34 7.49 -17.76
N GLY A 656 -7.81 8.47 -17.08
CA GLY A 656 -8.11 8.73 -15.69
C GLY A 656 -7.10 8.24 -14.64
N PHE A 657 -6.03 7.51 -15.01
CA PHE A 657 -4.99 7.15 -14.04
C PHE A 657 -4.10 8.33 -13.70
N PHE A 658 -3.78 8.53 -12.44
CA PHE A 658 -2.82 9.52 -11.93
C PHE A 658 -3.13 10.93 -12.43
N ILE A 659 -4.34 11.42 -12.20
CA ILE A 659 -4.81 12.73 -12.62
C ILE A 659 -4.75 13.74 -11.49
N ASP A 660 -4.22 14.95 -11.79
CA ASP A 660 -4.31 16.12 -10.91
C ASP A 660 -5.77 16.59 -10.79
N LEU A 661 -6.38 16.33 -9.65
CA LEU A 661 -7.78 16.64 -9.39
C LEU A 661 -8.05 18.16 -9.20
N GLY A 662 -7.01 18.95 -9.03
CA GLY A 662 -7.11 20.41 -8.84
C GLY A 662 -7.03 21.20 -10.14
N ARG A 663 -6.66 20.60 -11.29
CA ARG A 663 -6.26 21.31 -12.50
C ARG A 663 -7.26 21.25 -13.64
N TYR A 664 -7.48 22.40 -14.28
CA TYR A 664 -8.29 22.53 -15.49
C TYR A 664 -7.95 23.84 -16.23
N ASN A 665 -8.36 23.95 -17.52
CA ASN A 665 -7.96 25.07 -18.38
C ASN A 665 -8.99 26.21 -18.49
N LEU A 666 -9.86 26.42 -17.52
CA LEU A 666 -10.79 27.53 -17.51
C LEU A 666 -10.12 28.79 -16.97
N SER A 667 -10.10 29.86 -17.76
CA SER A 667 -9.63 31.16 -17.31
C SER A 667 -10.57 31.76 -16.26
N GLY A 668 -10.03 32.31 -15.19
CA GLY A 668 -10.77 32.91 -14.09
C GLY A 668 -11.46 31.89 -13.14
N ALA A 669 -11.41 30.62 -13.43
CA ALA A 669 -11.94 29.54 -12.58
C ALA A 669 -11.12 29.35 -11.30
N LEU A 670 -9.88 29.80 -11.29
CA LEU A 670 -8.97 29.86 -10.16
C LEU A 670 -9.49 30.54 -8.91
N ALA A 671 -10.36 31.51 -9.10
CA ALA A 671 -10.97 32.22 -8.00
C ALA A 671 -12.15 31.45 -7.40
N LYS A 672 -12.55 30.31 -7.96
CA LYS A 672 -13.69 29.51 -7.51
C LYS A 672 -13.23 28.13 -7.05
N TYR A 673 -13.70 27.72 -5.92
CA TYR A 673 -13.41 26.45 -5.31
C TYR A 673 -13.97 25.30 -6.13
N GLY A 674 -13.09 24.43 -6.60
CA GLY A 674 -13.45 23.20 -7.21
C GLY A 674 -13.41 23.20 -8.75
N ILE A 675 -13.38 21.99 -9.28
CA ILE A 675 -13.41 21.75 -10.71
C ILE A 675 -14.83 21.96 -11.19
N PRO A 676 -15.00 22.59 -12.39
CA PRO A 676 -16.32 22.76 -12.95
C PRO A 676 -17.02 21.40 -13.14
N GLU A 677 -18.25 21.29 -12.73
CA GLU A 677 -19.12 20.14 -12.97
C GLU A 677 -19.44 20.08 -14.46
N ILE A 678 -18.61 19.36 -15.22
CA ILE A 678 -18.71 19.30 -16.68
C ILE A 678 -18.91 17.86 -17.11
N ASN A 679 -20.11 17.54 -17.55
CA ASN A 679 -20.47 16.25 -18.05
C ASN A 679 -19.81 15.91 -19.41
N ASP A 680 -19.73 16.88 -20.32
CA ASP A 680 -19.10 16.72 -21.63
C ASP A 680 -17.98 17.77 -21.78
N ALA A 681 -16.84 17.41 -21.25
CA ALA A 681 -15.64 18.25 -21.27
C ALA A 681 -15.10 18.45 -22.70
N TYR A 682 -15.23 17.40 -23.55
CA TYR A 682 -14.79 17.47 -24.94
C TYR A 682 -15.60 18.47 -25.78
N ALA A 683 -16.92 18.42 -25.71
CA ALA A 683 -17.78 19.35 -26.45
C ALA A 683 -17.56 20.80 -26.02
N GLN A 684 -17.29 21.03 -24.75
CA GLN A 684 -17.00 22.34 -24.17
C GLN A 684 -15.54 22.78 -24.33
N LYS A 685 -14.65 21.92 -24.83
CA LYS A 685 -13.20 22.15 -24.96
C LYS A 685 -12.52 22.52 -23.63
N ILE A 686 -13.00 21.96 -22.54
CA ILE A 686 -12.44 22.17 -21.21
C ILE A 686 -11.60 20.95 -20.83
N LYS A 687 -10.29 21.13 -20.75
CA LYS A 687 -9.39 20.08 -20.29
C LYS A 687 -9.54 19.94 -18.78
N VAL A 688 -9.85 18.74 -18.33
CA VAL A 688 -10.11 18.39 -16.92
C VAL A 688 -9.18 17.29 -16.43
N ALA A 689 -8.32 16.75 -17.29
CA ALA A 689 -7.40 15.68 -16.94
C ALA A 689 -5.96 16.04 -17.30
N TYR A 690 -5.14 16.19 -16.27
CA TYR A 690 -3.71 16.44 -16.37
C TYR A 690 -3.00 15.37 -15.55
N ALA A 691 -2.24 14.49 -16.20
CA ALA A 691 -1.55 13.43 -15.47
C ALA A 691 -0.48 14.02 -14.55
N THR A 692 -0.41 13.49 -13.34
CA THR A 692 0.64 13.79 -12.36
C THR A 692 1.95 13.04 -12.69
N ASN A 693 1.85 11.88 -13.37
CA ASN A 693 3.00 11.14 -13.84
C ASN A 693 3.49 11.67 -15.20
N PRO A 694 4.76 12.09 -15.33
CA PRO A 694 5.30 12.68 -16.54
C PRO A 694 5.25 11.76 -17.78
N ASP A 695 5.43 10.47 -17.59
CA ASP A 695 5.45 9.49 -18.69
C ASP A 695 4.03 9.17 -19.19
N LEU A 696 3.00 9.31 -18.35
CA LEU A 696 1.59 9.24 -18.77
C LEU A 696 1.09 10.51 -19.46
N ALA A 697 1.62 11.66 -19.12
CA ALA A 697 1.08 12.95 -19.55
C ALA A 697 0.88 13.09 -21.08
N PRO A 698 1.81 12.64 -21.96
CA PRO A 698 1.64 12.70 -23.41
C PRO A 698 0.51 11.81 -23.94
N PHE A 699 0.14 10.79 -23.21
CA PHE A 699 -0.81 9.75 -23.60
C PHE A 699 -2.16 9.87 -22.90
N THR A 700 -2.33 10.88 -22.06
CA THR A 700 -3.57 11.08 -21.28
C THR A 700 -4.62 11.79 -22.13
N ASP A 701 -5.86 11.24 -22.10
CA ASP A 701 -7.01 11.98 -22.61
C ASP A 701 -7.30 13.19 -21.72
N PRO A 702 -7.23 14.43 -22.26
CA PRO A 702 -7.40 15.62 -21.43
C PRO A 702 -8.86 15.89 -21.03
N TYR A 703 -9.81 15.14 -21.56
CA TYR A 703 -11.25 15.34 -21.35
C TYR A 703 -11.88 14.23 -20.48
N PHE A 704 -11.15 13.15 -20.23
CA PHE A 704 -11.60 12.06 -19.37
C PHE A 704 -11.35 12.39 -17.91
N ARG A 705 -12.42 12.67 -17.16
CA ARG A 705 -12.32 13.05 -15.75
C ARG A 705 -11.81 11.91 -14.88
N GLY A 706 -10.80 12.15 -14.05
CA GLY A 706 -10.30 11.21 -13.05
C GLY A 706 -11.27 10.98 -11.89
N PHE A 707 -10.77 10.80 -10.66
CA PHE A 707 -11.60 10.62 -9.47
C PHE A 707 -12.49 11.84 -9.20
N ASP A 708 -13.80 11.65 -9.30
CA ASP A 708 -14.80 12.69 -9.01
C ASP A 708 -16.20 12.08 -8.90
N ASN A 709 -16.70 11.96 -7.68
CA ASN A 709 -18.05 11.41 -7.39
C ASN A 709 -19.22 12.30 -7.85
N THR A 710 -18.95 13.49 -8.37
CA THR A 710 -20.02 14.35 -8.92
C THR A 710 -20.40 13.97 -10.35
N ILE A 711 -19.49 13.33 -11.09
CA ILE A 711 -19.63 13.02 -12.52
C ILE A 711 -19.89 11.52 -12.68
N ALA A 712 -20.98 11.18 -13.35
CA ALA A 712 -21.33 9.81 -13.62
C ALA A 712 -20.32 9.11 -14.57
N ASP A 713 -20.03 7.83 -14.32
CA ASP A 713 -19.19 7.00 -15.19
C ASP A 713 -19.79 6.82 -16.58
N TYR A 714 -21.10 7.01 -16.72
CA TYR A 714 -21.74 7.14 -18.03
C TYR A 714 -21.01 8.15 -18.95
N TYR A 715 -20.60 9.31 -18.42
CA TYR A 715 -19.89 10.32 -19.22
C TYR A 715 -18.43 9.97 -19.49
N ARG A 716 -17.79 9.26 -18.55
CA ARG A 716 -16.44 8.71 -18.74
C ARG A 716 -16.43 7.66 -19.86
N GLU A 717 -17.40 6.77 -19.87
CA GLU A 717 -17.58 5.77 -20.96
C GLU A 717 -17.86 6.45 -22.29
N GLN A 718 -18.70 7.51 -22.33
CA GLN A 718 -18.97 8.25 -23.56
C GLN A 718 -17.72 8.90 -24.13
N GLU A 719 -16.85 9.46 -23.31
CA GLU A 719 -15.59 10.06 -23.75
C GLU A 719 -14.61 8.99 -24.26
N TRP A 720 -14.45 7.88 -23.54
CA TRP A 720 -13.69 6.75 -24.02
C TRP A 720 -14.22 6.22 -25.35
N SER A 721 -15.52 6.01 -25.45
CA SER A 721 -16.20 5.49 -26.67
C SER A 721 -16.04 6.43 -27.86
N ARG A 722 -15.98 7.73 -27.64
CA ARG A 722 -15.67 8.73 -28.69
C ARG A 722 -14.28 8.48 -29.31
N GLU A 723 -13.25 8.31 -28.49
CA GLU A 723 -11.90 7.98 -28.98
C GLU A 723 -11.83 6.59 -29.58
N PHE A 724 -12.43 5.59 -28.94
CA PHE A 724 -12.48 4.23 -29.48
C PHE A 724 -13.09 4.18 -30.89
N THR A 725 -14.14 4.96 -31.13
CA THR A 725 -14.73 5.09 -32.46
C THR A 725 -13.73 5.64 -33.49
N ASN A 726 -12.86 6.55 -33.09
CA ASN A 726 -11.80 7.07 -33.97
C ASN A 726 -10.73 6.00 -34.22
N TYR A 727 -10.32 5.22 -33.22
CA TYR A 727 -9.39 4.10 -33.40
C TYR A 727 -9.95 3.05 -34.36
N VAL A 728 -11.25 2.75 -34.28
CA VAL A 728 -11.90 1.86 -35.26
C VAL A 728 -11.78 2.40 -36.67
N ARG A 729 -11.96 3.69 -36.91
CA ARG A 729 -11.85 4.34 -38.25
C ARG A 729 -10.42 4.37 -38.76
N HIS A 730 -9.44 4.57 -37.89
CA HIS A 730 -8.02 4.73 -38.27
C HIS A 730 -7.24 3.43 -38.20
N HIS A 731 -7.80 2.37 -37.62
CA HIS A 731 -7.15 1.09 -37.38
C HIS A 731 -5.87 1.18 -36.53
N ASP A 732 -5.91 2.00 -35.49
CA ASP A 732 -4.77 2.35 -34.64
C ASP A 732 -5.06 2.26 -33.14
N LEU A 733 -5.90 1.29 -32.71
CA LEU A 733 -6.17 1.04 -31.29
C LEU A 733 -4.85 0.81 -30.53
N PRO A 734 -4.62 1.48 -29.41
CA PRO A 734 -3.43 1.27 -28.58
C PRO A 734 -3.25 -0.18 -28.12
N SER A 735 -2.01 -0.59 -27.87
CA SER A 735 -1.69 -1.91 -27.33
C SER A 735 -2.16 -2.07 -25.88
N LEU A 736 -2.12 -0.97 -25.10
CA LEU A 736 -2.57 -0.91 -23.71
C LEU A 736 -3.39 0.37 -23.48
N GLU A 737 -4.64 0.19 -23.06
CA GLU A 737 -5.47 1.27 -22.55
C GLU A 737 -5.65 1.12 -21.05
N LEU A 738 -5.49 2.21 -20.32
CA LEU A 738 -5.63 2.33 -18.86
C LEU A 738 -6.89 3.13 -18.58
N VAL A 739 -7.91 2.54 -17.99
CA VAL A 739 -9.24 3.16 -17.83
C VAL A 739 -9.66 3.12 -16.37
N ARG A 740 -9.96 4.28 -15.78
CA ARG A 740 -10.53 4.39 -14.44
C ARG A 740 -12.04 4.60 -14.52
N LEU A 741 -12.80 3.68 -13.96
CA LEU A 741 -14.23 3.84 -13.73
C LEU A 741 -14.45 3.73 -12.21
N MET A 742 -14.80 4.86 -11.57
CA MET A 742 -14.63 5.01 -10.12
C MET A 742 -15.95 5.27 -9.37
N HIS A 743 -17.09 5.27 -10.04
CA HIS A 743 -18.34 5.67 -9.38
C HIS A 743 -18.86 4.65 -8.38
N ASP A 744 -18.30 3.47 -8.33
CA ASP A 744 -18.53 2.44 -7.32
C ASP A 744 -17.90 2.76 -5.95
N HIS A 745 -16.92 3.67 -5.89
CA HIS A 745 -16.45 4.25 -4.62
C HIS A 745 -17.58 4.85 -3.79
N THR A 746 -18.59 5.37 -4.47
CA THR A 746 -19.75 6.07 -3.91
C THR A 746 -19.42 7.33 -3.11
N GLY A 747 -20.31 8.28 -3.08
CA GLY A 747 -20.10 9.53 -2.32
C GLY A 747 -20.75 10.75 -2.95
N ASN A 748 -20.57 11.91 -2.29
CA ASN A 748 -20.97 13.24 -2.77
C ASN A 748 -22.45 13.38 -3.16
N PHE A 749 -23.35 12.91 -2.32
CA PHE A 749 -24.80 12.77 -2.60
C PHE A 749 -25.55 14.07 -2.80
N THR A 750 -24.96 15.22 -2.44
CA THR A 750 -25.61 16.55 -2.60
C THR A 750 -25.33 17.21 -3.94
N THR A 751 -24.17 16.95 -4.55
CA THR A 751 -23.73 17.64 -5.76
C THR A 751 -23.58 16.70 -6.95
N ALA A 752 -23.75 15.38 -6.76
CA ALA A 752 -23.76 14.41 -7.83
C ALA A 752 -24.81 14.75 -8.90
N GLN A 753 -24.36 14.74 -10.16
CA GLN A 753 -25.14 15.21 -11.30
C GLN A 753 -26.14 14.16 -11.80
N ASN A 754 -27.08 14.60 -12.60
CA ASN A 754 -28.07 13.76 -13.29
C ASN A 754 -28.89 12.85 -12.36
N GLY A 755 -28.95 13.19 -11.06
CA GLY A 755 -29.67 12.37 -10.08
C GLY A 755 -28.96 11.05 -9.73
N VAL A 756 -27.72 10.84 -10.11
CA VAL A 756 -26.90 9.68 -9.70
C VAL A 756 -26.33 9.94 -8.31
N ASN A 757 -27.19 10.03 -7.32
CA ASN A 757 -26.92 10.67 -6.03
C ASN A 757 -27.26 9.79 -4.81
N THR A 758 -27.23 8.48 -4.99
CA THR A 758 -27.26 7.49 -3.89
C THR A 758 -26.24 6.38 -4.21
N PRO A 759 -25.74 5.64 -3.20
CA PRO A 759 -24.79 4.55 -3.46
C PRO A 759 -25.27 3.56 -4.51
N GLY A 760 -26.50 3.07 -4.39
CA GLY A 760 -27.05 2.12 -5.36
C GLY A 760 -27.18 2.67 -6.78
N LEU A 761 -27.39 3.99 -6.97
CA LEU A 761 -27.42 4.61 -8.28
C LEU A 761 -26.01 4.78 -8.85
N GLN A 762 -25.02 5.09 -8.00
CA GLN A 762 -23.62 5.24 -8.41
C GLN A 762 -23.02 3.89 -8.82
N ILE A 763 -23.26 2.84 -8.04
CA ILE A 763 -22.88 1.46 -8.41
C ILE A 763 -23.56 1.03 -9.73
N ALA A 764 -24.84 1.33 -9.90
CA ALA A 764 -25.55 0.98 -11.13
C ALA A 764 -25.03 1.75 -12.36
N ASP A 765 -24.59 3.00 -12.16
CA ASP A 765 -23.95 3.79 -13.22
C ASP A 765 -22.59 3.22 -13.60
N ASN A 766 -21.75 2.87 -12.64
CA ASN A 766 -20.48 2.19 -12.87
C ASN A 766 -20.68 0.86 -13.62
N ASP A 767 -21.57 -0.01 -13.14
CA ASP A 767 -21.90 -1.29 -13.79
C ASP A 767 -22.34 -1.11 -15.25
N TYR A 768 -23.17 -0.06 -15.51
CA TYR A 768 -23.62 0.24 -16.87
C TYR A 768 -22.47 0.73 -17.76
N ALA A 769 -21.59 1.59 -17.24
CA ALA A 769 -20.43 2.08 -17.98
C ALA A 769 -19.49 0.93 -18.35
N VAL A 770 -19.17 0.04 -17.39
CA VAL A 770 -18.40 -1.20 -17.64
C VAL A 770 -19.08 -2.05 -18.72
N GLY A 771 -20.37 -2.32 -18.57
CA GLY A 771 -21.13 -3.10 -19.53
C GLY A 771 -21.13 -2.50 -20.94
N LYS A 772 -21.22 -1.18 -21.06
CA LYS A 772 -21.19 -0.44 -22.34
C LYS A 772 -19.82 -0.50 -23.00
N LEU A 773 -18.76 -0.35 -22.23
CA LEU A 773 -17.40 -0.50 -22.73
C LEU A 773 -17.19 -1.91 -23.31
N ILE A 774 -17.55 -2.96 -22.57
CA ILE A 774 -17.46 -4.35 -23.01
C ILE A 774 -18.29 -4.56 -24.29
N GLN A 775 -19.51 -4.05 -24.35
CA GLN A 775 -20.37 -4.13 -25.54
C GLN A 775 -19.71 -3.46 -26.75
N THR A 776 -19.15 -2.27 -26.57
CA THR A 776 -18.51 -1.50 -27.66
C THR A 776 -17.33 -2.28 -28.25
N VAL A 777 -16.51 -2.89 -27.42
CA VAL A 777 -15.41 -3.78 -27.88
C VAL A 777 -15.96 -5.03 -28.56
N ALA A 778 -16.96 -5.69 -27.97
CA ALA A 778 -17.54 -6.93 -28.50
C ALA A 778 -18.11 -6.78 -29.90
N HIS A 779 -18.62 -5.60 -30.23
CA HIS A 779 -19.22 -5.30 -31.54
C HIS A 779 -18.26 -4.58 -32.49
N SER A 780 -16.98 -4.51 -32.18
CA SER A 780 -15.97 -3.84 -32.98
C SER A 780 -15.12 -4.81 -33.81
N PRO A 781 -14.37 -4.33 -34.81
CA PRO A 781 -13.36 -5.13 -35.50
C PRO A 781 -12.28 -5.70 -34.59
N TYR A 782 -12.07 -5.11 -33.43
CA TYR A 782 -11.07 -5.50 -32.45
C TYR A 782 -11.50 -6.64 -31.52
N ALA A 783 -12.75 -7.04 -31.52
CA ALA A 783 -13.28 -8.09 -30.62
C ALA A 783 -12.47 -9.40 -30.63
N SER A 784 -11.84 -9.76 -31.75
CA SER A 784 -11.07 -11.01 -31.87
C SER A 784 -9.62 -10.92 -31.38
N SER A 785 -9.15 -9.73 -30.99
CA SER A 785 -7.75 -9.46 -30.63
C SER A 785 -7.57 -8.59 -29.37
N THR A 786 -8.67 -8.30 -28.66
CA THR A 786 -8.67 -7.48 -27.43
C THR A 786 -9.12 -8.30 -26.24
N LEU A 787 -8.36 -8.24 -25.15
CA LEU A 787 -8.80 -8.68 -23.83
C LEU A 787 -9.05 -7.46 -22.93
N ILE A 788 -10.08 -7.57 -22.12
CA ILE A 788 -10.43 -6.57 -21.10
C ILE A 788 -10.18 -7.21 -19.74
N PHE A 789 -9.33 -6.59 -18.92
CA PHE A 789 -9.08 -6.95 -17.55
C PHE A 789 -9.71 -5.90 -16.65
N ILE A 790 -10.44 -6.32 -15.63
CA ILE A 790 -11.17 -5.44 -14.71
C ILE A 790 -10.85 -5.90 -13.30
N VAL A 791 -10.47 -4.96 -12.44
CA VAL A 791 -10.12 -5.21 -11.04
C VAL A 791 -10.50 -3.99 -10.19
N GLU A 792 -10.76 -4.20 -8.91
CA GLU A 792 -10.75 -3.12 -7.93
C GLU A 792 -9.31 -2.77 -7.58
N ASP A 793 -9.03 -1.54 -7.19
CA ASP A 793 -7.70 -1.18 -6.68
C ASP A 793 -7.46 -1.79 -5.30
N ASP A 794 -8.49 -1.85 -4.48
CA ASP A 794 -8.55 -2.52 -3.19
C ASP A 794 -10.00 -2.87 -2.81
N ALA A 795 -10.19 -3.68 -1.76
CA ALA A 795 -11.51 -4.03 -1.23
C ALA A 795 -11.94 -3.19 -0.02
N GLN A 796 -11.03 -2.42 0.53
CA GLN A 796 -11.07 -1.46 1.63
C GLN A 796 -11.92 -1.83 2.85
N ASP A 797 -13.23 -1.63 2.84
CA ASP A 797 -14.08 -1.66 4.03
C ASP A 797 -15.37 -2.49 3.90
N GLY A 798 -15.54 -3.19 2.81
CA GLY A 798 -16.75 -3.99 2.60
C GLY A 798 -16.76 -5.32 3.35
N PRO A 799 -17.94 -5.84 3.72
CA PRO A 799 -18.04 -7.17 4.31
C PRO A 799 -17.75 -8.26 3.29
N ASP A 800 -16.94 -9.24 3.69
CA ASP A 800 -16.70 -10.48 2.94
C ASP A 800 -16.58 -11.65 3.91
N HIS A 801 -17.18 -12.81 3.58
CA HIS A 801 -17.20 -13.94 4.48
C HIS A 801 -15.92 -14.78 4.47
N VAL A 802 -15.00 -14.51 3.54
CA VAL A 802 -13.74 -15.25 3.40
C VAL A 802 -12.56 -14.43 3.90
N ASP A 803 -12.36 -13.23 3.33
CA ASP A 803 -11.21 -12.38 3.61
C ASP A 803 -11.52 -10.94 3.23
N GLY A 804 -11.07 -9.98 4.03
CA GLY A 804 -11.26 -8.55 3.75
C GLY A 804 -10.58 -8.04 2.47
N HIS A 805 -9.61 -8.79 1.92
CA HIS A 805 -8.98 -8.47 0.63
C HIS A 805 -9.65 -9.17 -0.56
N ARG A 806 -10.64 -10.06 -0.33
CA ARG A 806 -11.27 -10.75 -1.43
C ARG A 806 -12.21 -9.82 -2.20
N SER A 807 -11.94 -9.70 -3.51
CA SER A 807 -12.63 -8.76 -4.39
C SER A 807 -13.09 -9.44 -5.68
N GLU A 808 -13.94 -8.75 -6.43
CA GLU A 808 -14.27 -9.22 -7.75
C GLU A 808 -13.21 -8.81 -8.78
N ALA A 809 -12.96 -9.68 -9.72
CA ALA A 809 -12.11 -9.41 -10.86
C ALA A 809 -12.65 -10.12 -12.11
N PHE A 810 -12.46 -9.51 -13.26
CA PHE A 810 -13.01 -10.07 -14.50
C PHE A 810 -11.99 -10.06 -15.63
N VAL A 811 -12.08 -11.09 -16.48
CA VAL A 811 -11.36 -11.13 -17.75
C VAL A 811 -12.38 -11.43 -18.84
N VAL A 812 -12.41 -10.57 -19.86
CA VAL A 812 -13.43 -10.64 -20.93
C VAL A 812 -12.74 -10.57 -22.28
N GLY A 813 -13.21 -11.40 -23.22
CA GLY A 813 -12.69 -11.36 -24.58
C GLY A 813 -12.50 -12.75 -25.20
N PRO A 814 -11.80 -12.82 -26.34
CA PRO A 814 -11.57 -14.09 -27.00
C PRO A 814 -10.64 -14.97 -26.19
N TYR A 815 -10.86 -16.26 -26.22
CA TYR A 815 -10.09 -17.28 -25.49
C TYR A 815 -10.28 -17.28 -23.98
N VAL A 816 -11.15 -16.45 -23.42
CA VAL A 816 -11.60 -16.56 -22.02
C VAL A 816 -12.63 -17.70 -21.97
N ARG A 817 -12.56 -18.55 -20.96
CA ARG A 817 -13.51 -19.64 -20.75
C ARG A 817 -14.93 -19.08 -20.59
N HIS A 818 -15.91 -19.89 -21.00
CA HIS A 818 -17.31 -19.58 -20.81
C HIS A 818 -17.93 -20.45 -19.71
N HIS A 819 -18.81 -19.86 -18.91
CA HIS A 819 -19.57 -20.52 -17.84
C HIS A 819 -18.66 -21.36 -16.92
N ALA A 820 -17.63 -20.74 -16.36
CA ALA A 820 -16.64 -21.44 -15.56
C ALA A 820 -16.40 -20.72 -14.22
N VAL A 821 -16.40 -21.48 -13.12
CA VAL A 821 -15.90 -21.01 -11.84
C VAL A 821 -14.43 -21.41 -11.71
N VAL A 822 -13.55 -20.46 -11.42
CA VAL A 822 -12.13 -20.69 -11.20
C VAL A 822 -11.77 -20.28 -9.79
N SER A 823 -11.79 -21.28 -8.89
CA SER A 823 -11.45 -21.11 -7.47
C SER A 823 -9.94 -21.24 -7.20
N ALA A 824 -9.10 -21.15 -8.22
CA ALA A 824 -7.66 -20.99 -8.01
C ALA A 824 -7.40 -19.62 -7.36
N ARG A 825 -6.62 -19.61 -6.28
CA ARG A 825 -6.26 -18.34 -5.65
C ARG A 825 -5.42 -17.51 -6.61
N TYR A 826 -5.90 -16.32 -6.93
CA TYR A 826 -5.20 -15.31 -7.70
C TYR A 826 -5.25 -13.96 -6.96
N SER A 827 -4.36 -13.07 -7.34
CA SER A 827 -4.30 -11.71 -6.82
C SER A 827 -4.07 -10.70 -7.95
N THR A 828 -4.10 -9.43 -7.62
CA THR A 828 -3.72 -8.32 -8.51
C THR A 828 -2.37 -8.58 -9.18
N VAL A 829 -1.38 -9.16 -8.45
CA VAL A 829 -0.06 -9.49 -9.01
C VAL A 829 -0.13 -10.55 -10.10
N ASN A 830 -0.97 -11.60 -9.92
CA ASN A 830 -1.18 -12.61 -10.96
C ASN A 830 -1.83 -12.01 -12.23
N MET A 831 -2.73 -11.03 -12.07
CA MET A 831 -3.35 -10.33 -13.19
C MET A 831 -2.34 -9.50 -13.97
N ILE A 832 -1.50 -8.72 -13.27
CA ILE A 832 -0.41 -7.95 -13.90
C ILE A 832 0.53 -8.91 -14.65
N ARG A 833 0.99 -9.98 -14.01
CA ARG A 833 1.83 -11.01 -14.65
C ARG A 833 1.20 -11.56 -15.93
N THR A 834 -0.10 -11.78 -15.92
CA THR A 834 -0.83 -12.26 -17.10
C THR A 834 -0.82 -11.23 -18.24
N MET A 835 -1.03 -9.95 -17.91
CA MET A 835 -0.97 -8.87 -18.90
C MET A 835 0.44 -8.70 -19.47
N GLU A 836 1.46 -8.78 -18.65
CA GLU A 836 2.88 -8.72 -19.07
C GLU A 836 3.20 -9.82 -20.10
N ASP A 837 2.85 -11.06 -19.79
CA ASP A 837 3.07 -12.18 -20.70
C ASP A 837 2.31 -12.02 -22.03
N ILE A 838 1.08 -11.51 -22.00
CA ILE A 838 0.27 -11.26 -23.20
C ILE A 838 0.85 -10.12 -24.01
N LEU A 839 1.25 -9.03 -23.40
CA LEU A 839 1.87 -7.88 -24.07
C LEU A 839 3.29 -8.19 -24.56
N GLY A 840 3.94 -9.21 -24.00
CA GLY A 840 5.33 -9.55 -24.29
C GLY A 840 6.33 -8.58 -23.66
N ILE A 841 5.94 -7.91 -22.57
CA ILE A 841 6.81 -7.14 -21.70
C ILE A 841 7.33 -8.05 -20.59
N GLY A 842 8.51 -7.79 -20.10
CA GLY A 842 9.09 -8.58 -18.99
C GLY A 842 8.49 -8.16 -17.64
N PRO A 843 8.65 -9.00 -16.61
CA PRO A 843 8.28 -8.65 -15.25
C PRO A 843 8.92 -7.33 -14.78
N MET A 844 8.21 -6.61 -13.92
CA MET A 844 8.67 -5.32 -13.40
C MET A 844 9.43 -5.45 -12.09
N THR A 845 9.02 -6.40 -11.24
CA THR A 845 9.50 -6.53 -9.86
C THR A 845 9.77 -7.99 -9.47
N LEU A 846 10.20 -8.20 -8.23
CA LEU A 846 10.29 -9.54 -7.62
C LEU A 846 8.94 -10.24 -7.54
N ASN A 847 7.88 -9.50 -7.22
CA ASN A 847 6.58 -10.09 -6.95
C ASN A 847 5.98 -10.73 -8.20
N ASP A 848 5.88 -9.98 -9.29
CA ASP A 848 5.32 -10.47 -10.56
C ASP A 848 6.23 -11.47 -11.27
N ALA A 849 7.56 -11.34 -11.13
CA ALA A 849 8.52 -12.25 -11.74
C ALA A 849 8.37 -13.71 -11.27
N TYR A 850 7.89 -13.91 -10.05
CA TYR A 850 7.72 -15.25 -9.45
C TYR A 850 6.27 -15.66 -9.28
N GLU A 851 5.33 -14.83 -9.69
CA GLU A 851 3.92 -15.20 -9.70
C GLU A 851 3.52 -15.91 -11.01
N ARG A 852 2.55 -16.83 -10.88
CA ARG A 852 2.01 -17.56 -12.01
C ARG A 852 0.99 -16.70 -12.76
N PRO A 853 0.95 -16.77 -14.09
CA PRO A 853 -0.13 -16.14 -14.84
C PRO A 853 -1.47 -16.87 -14.62
N MET A 854 -2.57 -16.18 -14.85
CA MET A 854 -3.94 -16.68 -14.65
C MET A 854 -4.39 -17.66 -15.75
N THR A 855 -3.60 -18.67 -16.07
CA THR A 855 -3.83 -19.55 -17.23
C THR A 855 -5.09 -20.39 -17.10
N ALA A 856 -5.61 -20.64 -15.88
CA ALA A 856 -6.86 -21.35 -15.68
C ALA A 856 -8.09 -20.61 -16.23
N VAL A 857 -7.98 -19.31 -16.46
CA VAL A 857 -9.03 -18.46 -17.03
C VAL A 857 -9.22 -18.69 -18.52
N PHE A 858 -8.21 -19.24 -19.24
CA PHE A 858 -8.19 -19.27 -20.70
C PHE A 858 -8.43 -20.66 -21.28
N SER A 859 -8.99 -20.65 -22.49
CA SER A 859 -9.22 -21.83 -23.33
C SER A 859 -8.99 -21.46 -24.80
N ARG A 860 -8.24 -22.29 -25.55
CA ARG A 860 -7.99 -22.05 -26.96
C ARG A 860 -9.22 -22.23 -27.84
N ASP A 861 -10.24 -22.94 -27.32
CA ASP A 861 -11.46 -23.25 -28.04
C ASP A 861 -12.50 -22.12 -27.96
N ASP A 862 -12.42 -21.26 -26.93
CA ASP A 862 -13.38 -20.20 -26.63
C ASP A 862 -13.03 -18.89 -27.38
N ARG A 863 -12.90 -18.98 -28.70
CA ARG A 863 -12.49 -17.84 -29.54
C ARG A 863 -13.60 -16.81 -29.76
N LYS A 864 -14.86 -17.26 -29.84
CA LYS A 864 -15.98 -16.39 -30.16
C LYS A 864 -16.68 -15.92 -28.90
N TRP A 865 -16.90 -14.67 -28.82
CA TRP A 865 -17.62 -14.07 -27.72
C TRP A 865 -18.47 -12.88 -28.19
N THR A 866 -19.44 -12.51 -27.39
CA THR A 866 -20.23 -11.30 -27.57
C THR A 866 -20.81 -10.86 -26.22
N PHE A 867 -21.16 -9.59 -26.14
CA PHE A 867 -21.77 -9.03 -24.95
C PHE A 867 -22.72 -7.91 -25.33
N ASN A 868 -23.87 -7.83 -24.64
CA ASN A 868 -24.81 -6.71 -24.75
C ASN A 868 -25.08 -6.18 -23.37
N ALA A 869 -24.82 -4.91 -23.14
CA ALA A 869 -25.06 -4.26 -21.86
C ALA A 869 -26.57 -4.24 -21.55
N ALA A 870 -26.89 -4.52 -20.29
CA ALA A 870 -28.21 -4.28 -19.74
C ALA A 870 -28.22 -2.91 -19.06
N VAL A 871 -29.30 -2.16 -19.21
CA VAL A 871 -29.51 -0.96 -18.37
C VAL A 871 -29.95 -1.41 -17.00
N PRO A 872 -29.19 -1.13 -15.93
CA PRO A 872 -29.64 -1.42 -14.57
C PRO A 872 -30.95 -0.71 -14.26
N GLN A 873 -31.92 -1.42 -13.68
CA GLN A 873 -33.23 -0.87 -13.37
C GLN A 873 -33.17 0.43 -12.51
N PRO A 874 -32.25 0.53 -11.51
CA PRO A 874 -32.10 1.76 -10.72
C PRO A 874 -31.90 3.03 -11.54
N LEU A 875 -31.22 2.97 -12.66
CA LEU A 875 -30.92 4.14 -13.49
C LEU A 875 -32.17 4.78 -14.12
N SER A 876 -33.35 4.10 -14.10
CA SER A 876 -34.62 4.71 -14.48
C SER A 876 -35.04 5.89 -13.58
N ALA A 877 -34.50 5.97 -12.37
CA ALA A 877 -34.72 7.10 -11.44
C ALA A 877 -33.78 8.29 -11.70
N THR A 878 -32.91 8.24 -12.69
CA THR A 878 -31.95 9.30 -13.01
C THR A 878 -32.37 10.12 -14.21
N THR A 879 -31.70 11.25 -14.45
CA THR A 879 -31.86 12.05 -15.67
C THR A 879 -30.75 11.80 -16.70
N LEU A 880 -30.00 10.70 -16.55
CA LEU A 880 -29.03 10.27 -17.55
C LEU A 880 -29.73 10.05 -18.91
N PRO A 881 -29.13 10.41 -20.04
CA PRO A 881 -29.76 10.27 -21.36
C PRO A 881 -29.71 8.82 -21.86
N ILE A 882 -30.22 7.89 -21.05
CA ILE A 882 -30.28 6.46 -21.30
C ILE A 882 -31.71 6.12 -21.77
N LYS A 883 -31.87 5.41 -22.88
CA LYS A 883 -33.17 4.93 -23.29
C LYS A 883 -33.63 3.81 -22.34
N ALA A 884 -34.70 4.05 -21.60
CA ALA A 884 -35.34 3.03 -20.77
C ALA A 884 -35.70 1.79 -21.61
N GLN A 885 -35.49 0.60 -21.06
CA GLN A 885 -35.70 -0.65 -21.80
C GLN A 885 -37.15 -0.96 -22.11
N THR A 886 -38.14 -0.48 -21.31
CA THR A 886 -39.57 -0.58 -21.66
C THR A 886 -40.40 0.48 -20.91
N GLN A 887 -41.50 0.94 -21.54
CA GLN A 887 -42.44 1.91 -20.91
C GLN A 887 -43.38 1.27 -19.85
N ASP A 888 -43.29 -0.02 -19.59
CA ASP A 888 -44.26 -0.77 -18.78
C ASP A 888 -43.68 -1.21 -17.41
N GLU A 889 -42.41 -0.94 -17.09
CA GLU A 889 -41.88 -1.22 -15.75
C GLU A 889 -42.16 -0.05 -14.79
N PRO A 890 -42.54 -0.33 -13.53
CA PRO A 890 -42.72 0.73 -12.53
C PRO A 890 -41.38 1.44 -12.33
N GLU A 891 -41.44 2.77 -12.19
CA GLU A 891 -40.28 3.60 -11.87
C GLU A 891 -39.62 3.09 -10.59
N TRP A 892 -38.30 2.76 -10.69
CA TRP A 892 -37.56 2.30 -9.52
C TRP A 892 -37.40 3.46 -8.51
N GLN A 893 -37.56 3.13 -7.24
CA GLN A 893 -37.37 4.11 -6.18
C GLN A 893 -36.22 3.63 -5.26
N PRO A 894 -35.25 4.51 -4.92
CA PRO A 894 -34.19 4.16 -3.97
C PRO A 894 -34.79 3.88 -2.59
N LEU A 895 -34.20 2.94 -1.85
CA LEU A 895 -34.60 2.65 -0.46
C LEU A 895 -34.50 3.90 0.41
N HIS A 896 -33.50 4.73 0.19
CA HIS A 896 -33.29 6.03 0.79
C HIS A 896 -32.91 7.05 -0.28
N ASN A 897 -33.50 8.24 -0.22
CA ASN A 897 -33.19 9.32 -1.18
C ASN A 897 -31.88 10.04 -0.82
N ALA A 898 -31.38 10.86 -1.74
CA ALA A 898 -30.14 11.63 -1.57
C ALA A 898 -30.11 12.48 -0.29
N ALA A 899 -31.25 13.02 0.14
CA ALA A 899 -31.32 13.83 1.36
C ALA A 899 -31.06 12.99 2.63
N TRP A 900 -31.49 11.74 2.64
CA TRP A 900 -31.19 10.82 3.74
C TRP A 900 -29.66 10.54 3.80
N TRP A 901 -29.05 10.19 2.67
CA TRP A 901 -27.62 9.94 2.57
C TRP A 901 -26.80 11.17 2.97
N ALA A 902 -27.13 12.34 2.43
CA ALA A 902 -26.47 13.60 2.76
C ALA A 902 -26.58 13.95 4.26
N LYS A 903 -27.73 13.61 4.89
CA LYS A 903 -27.91 13.81 6.33
C LYS A 903 -27.01 12.87 7.15
N LYS A 904 -26.92 11.61 6.76
CA LYS A 904 -26.11 10.58 7.47
C LYS A 904 -24.62 10.88 7.36
N THR A 905 -24.17 11.35 6.20
CA THR A 905 -22.76 11.65 5.89
C THR A 905 -22.40 13.12 6.06
N LYS A 906 -23.24 13.86 6.84
CA LYS A 906 -22.99 15.28 7.06
C LYS A 906 -21.64 15.54 7.71
N GLY A 907 -20.80 16.34 7.03
CA GLY A 907 -19.46 16.70 7.49
C GLY A 907 -18.34 15.87 6.87
N TYR A 908 -18.67 14.88 6.05
CA TYR A 908 -17.67 14.14 5.30
C TYR A 908 -17.11 15.01 4.16
N ASP A 909 -15.80 14.93 3.93
CA ASP A 909 -15.14 15.66 2.84
C ASP A 909 -14.94 14.73 1.63
N TRP A 910 -15.89 14.75 0.72
CA TRP A 910 -15.87 13.95 -0.51
C TRP A 910 -14.96 14.49 -1.62
N ARG A 911 -14.25 15.58 -1.36
CA ARG A 911 -13.34 16.20 -2.35
C ARG A 911 -11.99 15.51 -2.39
N LYS A 912 -11.68 14.76 -1.36
CA LYS A 912 -10.45 13.99 -1.22
C LYS A 912 -10.78 12.52 -1.31
N GLU A 913 -9.99 11.80 -2.02
CA GLU A 913 -10.02 10.34 -2.04
C GLU A 913 -9.75 9.82 -0.62
N ASP A 914 -10.53 8.85 -0.19
CA ASP A 914 -10.43 8.14 1.10
C ASP A 914 -10.36 9.01 2.38
N ALA A 915 -10.73 10.28 2.31
CA ALA A 915 -10.64 11.19 3.45
C ALA A 915 -11.90 11.19 4.34
N ILE A 916 -12.68 10.13 4.33
CA ILE A 916 -13.89 9.97 5.14
C ILE A 916 -13.66 8.95 6.26
N PRO A 917 -14.49 8.94 7.33
CA PRO A 917 -14.42 7.90 8.34
C PRO A 917 -14.96 6.57 7.78
N ALA A 918 -14.10 5.75 7.18
CA ALA A 918 -14.47 4.55 6.43
C ALA A 918 -15.36 3.60 7.24
N VAL A 919 -14.96 3.22 8.46
CA VAL A 919 -15.74 2.31 9.33
C VAL A 919 -17.15 2.84 9.61
N ALA A 920 -17.29 4.14 9.90
CA ALA A 920 -18.59 4.75 10.14
C ALA A 920 -19.42 4.82 8.85
N TYR A 921 -18.78 5.04 7.71
CA TYR A 921 -19.46 5.06 6.42
C TYR A 921 -19.95 3.67 6.01
N ASP A 922 -19.18 2.64 6.26
CA ASP A 922 -19.58 1.26 6.02
C ASP A 922 -20.84 0.88 6.81
N HIS A 923 -20.94 1.27 8.09
CA HIS A 923 -22.18 1.13 8.88
C HIS A 923 -23.35 1.89 8.28
N ILE A 924 -23.13 3.08 7.70
CA ILE A 924 -24.16 3.87 7.04
C ILE A 924 -24.59 3.21 5.73
N LEU A 925 -23.64 2.66 4.95
CA LEU A 925 -23.94 1.89 3.74
C LEU A 925 -24.82 0.69 4.08
N TRP A 926 -24.44 -0.09 5.07
CA TRP A 926 -25.22 -1.25 5.50
C TRP A 926 -26.63 -0.88 5.97
N GLU A 927 -26.77 0.16 6.82
CA GLU A 927 -28.08 0.65 7.27
C GLU A 927 -28.97 1.05 6.07
N GLY A 928 -28.38 1.70 5.08
CA GLY A 928 -29.11 2.22 3.93
C GLY A 928 -29.41 1.19 2.85
N MET A 929 -28.52 0.23 2.63
CA MET A 929 -28.66 -0.77 1.58
C MET A 929 -29.29 -2.08 2.07
N MET A 930 -29.13 -2.42 3.36
CA MET A 930 -29.60 -3.66 3.97
C MET A 930 -30.57 -3.37 5.14
N PRO A 931 -31.67 -2.62 4.93
CA PRO A 931 -32.51 -2.14 6.00
C PRO A 931 -33.10 -3.27 6.86
N GLY A 932 -32.95 -3.12 8.18
CA GLY A 932 -33.45 -4.09 9.15
C GLY A 932 -32.56 -5.32 9.37
N LYS A 933 -31.44 -5.43 8.67
CA LYS A 933 -30.43 -6.45 8.95
C LYS A 933 -29.40 -5.89 9.93
N PRO A 934 -28.94 -6.69 10.92
CA PRO A 934 -27.84 -6.27 11.77
C PRO A 934 -26.57 -6.08 10.92
N TYR A 935 -25.67 -5.21 11.36
CA TYR A 935 -24.36 -5.06 10.71
C TYR A 935 -23.62 -6.40 10.75
N PRO A 936 -23.00 -6.83 9.65
CA PRO A 936 -22.35 -8.13 9.60
C PRO A 936 -21.17 -8.20 10.56
N THR A 937 -21.13 -9.31 11.27
CA THR A 937 -19.97 -9.75 12.05
C THR A 937 -19.53 -11.09 11.48
N GLU A 938 -18.47 -11.65 11.98
CA GLU A 938 -18.03 -12.99 11.55
C GLU A 938 -19.14 -14.06 11.69
N ARG A 939 -20.17 -13.80 12.49
CA ARG A 939 -21.31 -14.69 12.72
C ARG A 939 -22.57 -14.38 11.91
N ASN A 940 -22.56 -13.27 11.18
CA ASN A 940 -23.72 -12.83 10.40
C ASN A 940 -23.65 -13.25 8.93
N GLY A 941 -22.55 -13.80 8.49
CA GLY A 941 -22.42 -14.43 7.20
C GLY A 941 -23.09 -15.81 7.16
N ARG A 942 -22.90 -16.55 6.08
CA ARG A 942 -23.40 -17.92 5.95
C ARG A 942 -22.70 -18.81 7.00
N ASP A 943 -23.46 -19.57 7.77
CA ASP A 943 -22.94 -20.58 8.68
C ASP A 943 -22.30 -21.73 7.88
N TYR A 944 -20.96 -21.77 7.84
CA TYR A 944 -20.17 -22.77 7.11
C TYR A 944 -19.86 -24.01 7.94
N ALA A 945 -20.33 -24.10 9.15
CA ALA A 945 -20.17 -25.28 10.01
C ALA A 945 -21.06 -26.47 9.60
N ARG A 946 -21.63 -26.48 8.39
CA ARG A 946 -22.45 -27.59 7.86
C ARG A 946 -21.73 -28.43 6.82
#